data_ac48798a733f8a5ce62632a158caaa85
#
_entry.id   ac48798a733f8a5ce62632a158caaa85
#
_cell.length_a   1.000
_cell.length_b   1.000
_cell.length_c   1.000
_cell.angle_alpha   90.00
_cell.angle_beta   90.00
_cell.angle_gamma   90.00
#
_symmetry.space_group_name_H-M   'P 1'
#
loop_
_entity.id
_entity.type
_entity.pdbx_description
1 polymer ?
#
loop_
_entity_poly.entity_id
_entity_poly.type
_entity_poly.pdbx_seq_one_letter_code
_entity_poly.pdbx_strand_id
1 'polypeptide(L)'
;MLSLGLVALAILGPSLWPSGARGLLLGPGIPLQALADPGGTLALADVLALPDAAFTRLDAPLSQGYTRDVYWLKATAPAAAPGDATPAPARRLWLSILPSYLDSVTLYQPGGGGSGHWQAQRSGDTVPMAQRLRVRQLMFPLREGQPFILRVQTTSPMQLDATVWRSPALLAHLSGVEWASGVHQGINFALVLLVAGAALFLRLRSLWALAAGATATLVHGALDRGYLQVWLPGAPPLWGDLAVKLGTLMLPIALSWQFRALLTQGSRWRRTDRALLALGVAPLLCLPSIPLGRYEDWAWIGVAAPWAISALFAVVAWSNLLRERCSMVNALMAGPSTLYGVMGLYVTAAYTGLVQLPPIETSVLWQLNTLLVNIVVTVALGAGLYQRFGDAMRRQAHLYKRLAKSEHALEERVRQRTAELQQTQNALHAALHGERALRQEQRQFFAMINHEFRTPLAVVDSAATEQQAFPSPETAPQVERAAQIRRACRRLMALVDNCLVSDRLDAQAFKPQWRDVPLADIVDAAAELVQWSRRHHLRLDTARAPAWCLCDPALVRIALSNLVDNAVKHAQPGEMTLRAHSPAPGLLALAVSDHGPGLLPEAAQHLFERYERGARAGQASGYGLGLWVARRIARLHGGDVQATASAQGGTCFTLTLASGEAAASAGRSSFNS
;
A
#
# COMPACT_ATOMS: atom_id res chain seq x y z
N MET A 1 -20.94 -5.50 -9.59
CA MET A 1 -20.84 -6.77 -10.31
C MET A 1 -19.39 -7.13 -10.68
N LEU A 2 -18.58 -6.25 -11.26
CA LEU A 2 -17.15 -6.53 -11.55
C LEU A 2 -16.34 -6.90 -10.30
N SER A 3 -16.58 -6.25 -9.15
CA SER A 3 -15.89 -6.55 -7.89
C SER A 3 -16.26 -7.91 -7.30
N LEU A 4 -17.51 -8.33 -7.44
CA LEU A 4 -17.96 -9.68 -7.07
C LEU A 4 -17.35 -10.74 -8.00
N GLY A 5 -17.20 -10.43 -9.29
CA GLY A 5 -16.53 -11.30 -10.26
C GLY A 5 -15.05 -11.49 -9.97
N LEU A 6 -14.32 -10.41 -9.62
CA LEU A 6 -12.91 -10.46 -9.24
C LEU A 6 -12.68 -11.20 -7.92
N VAL A 7 -13.56 -11.01 -6.94
CA VAL A 7 -13.51 -11.74 -5.67
C VAL A 7 -13.86 -13.20 -5.89
N ALA A 8 -14.88 -13.51 -6.72
CA ALA A 8 -15.19 -14.88 -7.12
C ALA A 8 -14.03 -15.53 -7.87
N LEU A 9 -13.36 -14.80 -8.76
CA LEU A 9 -12.18 -15.31 -9.48
C LEU A 9 -10.98 -15.51 -8.54
N ALA A 10 -10.79 -14.67 -7.54
CA ALA A 10 -9.76 -14.83 -6.51
C ALA A 10 -10.06 -15.98 -5.54
N ILE A 11 -11.33 -16.24 -5.24
CA ILE A 11 -11.78 -17.35 -4.39
C ILE A 11 -11.80 -18.68 -5.16
N LEU A 12 -12.27 -18.65 -6.39
CA LEU A 12 -12.45 -19.85 -7.22
C LEU A 12 -11.19 -20.17 -8.05
N GLY A 13 -10.29 -19.20 -8.24
CA GLY A 13 -9.07 -19.35 -9.03
C GLY A 13 -8.25 -20.60 -8.65
N PRO A 14 -7.94 -20.81 -7.36
CA PRO A 14 -7.26 -22.03 -6.92
C PRO A 14 -8.06 -23.31 -7.13
N SER A 15 -9.39 -23.23 -7.11
CA SER A 15 -10.32 -24.36 -7.30
C SER A 15 -10.57 -24.67 -8.77
N LEU A 16 -10.37 -23.69 -9.65
CA LEU A 16 -10.56 -23.80 -11.11
C LEU A 16 -9.28 -24.27 -11.83
N TRP A 17 -8.15 -24.32 -11.12
CA TRP A 17 -6.92 -24.86 -11.71
C TRP A 17 -7.03 -26.40 -11.72
N PRO A 18 -7.00 -27.03 -12.87
CA PRO A 18 -7.03 -28.49 -12.96
C PRO A 18 -5.68 -29.05 -12.51
N SER A 19 -5.46 -29.13 -11.20
CA SER A 19 -4.34 -29.90 -10.68
C SER A 19 -4.70 -31.36 -10.79
N GLY A 20 -4.32 -32.00 -11.88
CA GLY A 20 -4.49 -33.44 -12.13
C GLY A 20 -3.78 -34.34 -11.11
N ALA A 21 -3.12 -33.80 -10.13
CA ALA A 21 -2.53 -34.52 -9.01
C ALA A 21 -2.90 -33.80 -7.70
N ARG A 22 -3.85 -34.34 -6.98
CA ARG A 22 -4.21 -33.87 -5.64
C ARG A 22 -3.18 -34.40 -4.64
N GLY A 23 -2.67 -33.52 -3.75
CA GLY A 23 -1.93 -33.96 -2.56
C GLY A 23 -2.82 -34.82 -1.66
N LEU A 24 -2.20 -35.73 -0.92
CA LEU A 24 -2.91 -36.57 0.03
C LEU A 24 -2.84 -35.92 1.40
N LEU A 25 -3.98 -35.45 1.91
CA LEU A 25 -4.09 -34.82 3.21
C LEU A 25 -4.01 -35.88 4.32
N LEU A 26 -3.28 -35.59 5.39
CA LEU A 26 -3.24 -36.44 6.58
C LEU A 26 -4.58 -36.37 7.33
N GLY A 27 -5.07 -37.50 7.77
CA GLY A 27 -6.41 -37.69 8.31
C GLY A 27 -7.36 -38.25 7.23
N PRO A 28 -7.89 -37.41 6.32
CA PRO A 28 -8.84 -37.86 5.30
C PRO A 28 -8.22 -38.74 4.21
N GLY A 29 -6.98 -38.46 3.77
CA GLY A 29 -6.32 -39.18 2.66
C GLY A 29 -5.29 -40.21 3.10
N ILE A 30 -4.62 -39.95 4.21
CA ILE A 30 -3.62 -40.82 4.83
C ILE A 30 -3.99 -40.97 6.30
N PRO A 31 -4.16 -42.19 6.81
CA PRO A 31 -4.48 -42.41 8.23
C PRO A 31 -3.52 -41.69 9.16
N LEU A 32 -4.07 -40.90 10.07
CA LEU A 32 -3.32 -40.12 11.02
C LEU A 32 -3.72 -40.53 12.44
N GLN A 33 -2.72 -40.68 13.28
CA GLN A 33 -2.89 -40.95 14.71
C GLN A 33 -2.19 -39.86 15.50
N ALA A 34 -2.80 -39.36 16.57
CA ALA A 34 -2.30 -38.29 17.40
C ALA A 34 -2.21 -38.69 18.87
N LEU A 35 -1.17 -38.21 19.53
CA LEU A 35 -0.97 -38.32 20.98
C LEU A 35 -0.69 -36.91 21.51
N ALA A 36 -1.47 -36.46 22.48
CA ALA A 36 -1.16 -35.27 23.26
C ALA A 36 -0.12 -35.58 24.32
N ASP A 37 0.88 -34.73 24.45
CA ASP A 37 1.96 -34.79 25.44
C ASP A 37 1.91 -33.50 26.28
N PRO A 38 1.14 -33.51 27.40
CA PRO A 38 1.02 -32.36 28.28
C PRO A 38 2.40 -32.05 28.92
N GLY A 39 2.91 -30.86 28.61
CA GLY A 39 4.23 -30.42 29.10
C GLY A 39 5.40 -30.83 28.22
N GLY A 40 5.22 -31.62 27.17
CA GLY A 40 6.24 -31.92 26.17
C GLY A 40 7.41 -32.77 26.68
N THR A 41 7.14 -33.67 27.65
CA THR A 41 8.16 -34.43 28.37
C THR A 41 8.57 -35.72 27.66
N LEU A 42 7.76 -36.22 26.73
CA LEU A 42 8.05 -37.45 26.02
C LEU A 42 9.20 -37.31 25.04
N ALA A 43 10.12 -38.26 25.06
CA ALA A 43 11.13 -38.45 24.04
C ALA A 43 10.62 -39.36 22.92
N LEU A 44 11.28 -39.36 21.76
CA LEU A 44 10.90 -40.23 20.63
C LEU A 44 10.88 -41.72 21.04
N ALA A 45 11.81 -42.15 21.88
CA ALA A 45 11.90 -43.52 22.34
C ALA A 45 10.67 -43.94 23.16
N ASP A 46 10.17 -43.03 24.01
CA ASP A 46 8.97 -43.25 24.81
C ASP A 46 7.75 -43.38 23.90
N VAL A 47 7.64 -42.49 22.91
CA VAL A 47 6.52 -42.50 21.95
C VAL A 47 6.52 -43.76 21.08
N LEU A 48 7.67 -44.26 20.69
CA LEU A 48 7.82 -45.52 19.95
C LEU A 48 7.48 -46.76 20.78
N ALA A 49 7.67 -46.69 22.08
CA ALA A 49 7.36 -47.78 23.01
C ALA A 49 5.85 -47.87 23.35
N LEU A 50 5.07 -46.80 23.08
CA LEU A 50 3.66 -46.77 23.38
C LEU A 50 2.87 -47.66 22.40
N PRO A 51 1.83 -48.39 22.91
CA PRO A 51 0.95 -49.17 22.05
C PRO A 51 0.09 -48.22 21.16
N ASP A 52 -0.33 -48.70 19.99
CA ASP A 52 -1.17 -47.93 19.08
C ASP A 52 -2.50 -47.48 19.73
N ALA A 53 -3.00 -48.16 20.74
CA ALA A 53 -4.17 -47.76 21.50
C ALA A 53 -4.00 -46.46 22.32
N ALA A 54 -2.76 -46.02 22.57
CA ALA A 54 -2.47 -44.74 23.21
C ALA A 54 -2.69 -43.52 22.27
N PHE A 55 -2.75 -43.79 20.97
CA PHE A 55 -2.97 -42.74 19.96
C PHE A 55 -4.43 -42.66 19.56
N THR A 56 -4.93 -41.47 19.45
CA THR A 56 -6.27 -41.21 18.93
C THR A 56 -6.22 -41.10 17.41
N ARG A 57 -7.03 -41.87 16.70
CA ARG A 57 -7.17 -41.73 15.25
C ARG A 57 -7.89 -40.44 14.91
N LEU A 58 -7.33 -39.72 13.93
CA LEU A 58 -7.90 -38.49 13.39
C LEU A 58 -8.35 -38.72 11.95
N ASP A 59 -9.63 -38.44 11.69
CA ASP A 59 -10.20 -38.47 10.33
C ASP A 59 -10.23 -37.08 9.69
N ALA A 60 -9.76 -36.07 10.40
CA ALA A 60 -9.62 -34.67 9.98
C ALA A 60 -8.24 -34.12 10.39
N PRO A 61 -7.78 -32.99 9.81
CA PRO A 61 -6.60 -32.31 10.28
C PRO A 61 -6.65 -31.98 11.79
N LEU A 62 -5.47 -31.98 12.43
CA LEU A 62 -5.39 -31.64 13.86
C LEU A 62 -5.78 -30.18 14.08
N SER A 63 -6.77 -29.93 14.95
CA SER A 63 -7.19 -28.59 15.35
C SER A 63 -7.54 -28.59 16.84
N GLN A 64 -6.72 -27.95 17.66
CA GLN A 64 -6.84 -27.91 19.12
C GLN A 64 -6.86 -26.48 19.69
N GLY A 65 -6.82 -25.48 18.80
CA GLY A 65 -6.77 -24.10 19.25
C GLY A 65 -5.44 -23.74 19.94
N TYR A 66 -5.50 -22.79 20.87
CA TYR A 66 -4.32 -22.44 21.68
C TYR A 66 -4.10 -23.47 22.79
N THR A 67 -2.96 -24.16 22.73
CA THR A 67 -2.56 -25.17 23.73
C THR A 67 -1.06 -25.11 23.98
N ARG A 68 -0.64 -25.54 25.16
CA ARG A 68 0.78 -25.71 25.52
C ARG A 68 1.26 -27.13 25.29
N ASP A 69 0.35 -28.04 24.99
CA ASP A 69 0.68 -29.44 24.79
C ASP A 69 1.49 -29.60 23.51
N VAL A 70 2.42 -30.53 23.55
CA VAL A 70 3.09 -31.04 22.38
C VAL A 70 2.27 -32.16 21.78
N TYR A 71 2.16 -32.18 20.47
CA TYR A 71 1.45 -33.24 19.76
C TYR A 71 2.41 -34.12 18.99
N TRP A 72 2.25 -35.42 19.19
CA TRP A 72 2.96 -36.45 18.44
C TRP A 72 1.99 -37.05 17.42
N LEU A 73 2.33 -36.98 16.15
CA LEU A 73 1.48 -37.46 15.06
C LEU A 73 2.19 -38.60 14.35
N LYS A 74 1.52 -39.74 14.19
CA LYS A 74 2.04 -40.93 13.52
C LYS A 74 1.28 -41.18 12.22
N ALA A 75 2.01 -41.37 11.13
CA ALA A 75 1.44 -41.72 9.84
C ALA A 75 2.44 -42.54 9.01
N THR A 76 1.97 -43.13 7.92
CA THR A 76 2.82 -43.87 6.97
C THR A 76 2.77 -43.20 5.61
N ALA A 77 3.92 -42.92 5.03
CA ALA A 77 4.02 -42.34 3.71
C ALA A 77 3.46 -43.31 2.64
N PRO A 78 2.78 -42.83 1.62
CA PRO A 78 2.30 -43.68 0.53
C PRO A 78 3.42 -44.50 -0.10
N ALA A 79 3.15 -45.75 -0.37
CA ALA A 79 4.05 -46.60 -1.14
C ALA A 79 3.97 -46.29 -2.64
N ALA A 80 5.02 -46.57 -3.37
CA ALA A 80 4.95 -46.56 -4.85
C ALA A 80 3.96 -47.58 -5.36
N ALA A 81 3.14 -47.20 -6.32
CA ALA A 81 2.27 -48.19 -6.99
C ALA A 81 3.10 -49.24 -7.73
N PRO A 82 2.73 -50.52 -7.68
CA PRO A 82 3.41 -51.54 -8.47
C PRO A 82 3.38 -51.15 -9.95
N GLY A 83 4.56 -51.07 -10.61
CA GLY A 83 4.66 -50.69 -11.99
C GLY A 83 4.72 -49.17 -12.30
N ASP A 84 4.86 -48.31 -11.31
CA ASP A 84 5.03 -46.89 -11.50
C ASP A 84 6.35 -46.56 -12.22
N ALA A 85 6.26 -46.26 -13.52
CA ALA A 85 7.40 -45.95 -14.38
C ALA A 85 7.90 -44.50 -14.25
N THR A 86 7.39 -43.74 -13.29
CA THR A 86 7.76 -42.33 -13.08
C THR A 86 9.27 -42.22 -12.75
N PRO A 87 10.03 -41.30 -13.38
CA PRO A 87 11.45 -41.10 -13.08
C PRO A 87 11.70 -40.80 -11.59
N ALA A 88 12.81 -41.33 -11.04
CA ALA A 88 13.16 -41.20 -9.63
C ALA A 88 13.02 -39.77 -9.02
N PRO A 89 13.46 -38.68 -9.68
CA PRO A 89 13.27 -37.32 -9.15
C PRO A 89 11.81 -36.90 -9.06
N ALA A 90 10.95 -37.38 -9.92
CA ALA A 90 9.50 -37.06 -9.92
C ALA A 90 8.74 -37.89 -8.89
N ARG A 91 9.27 -39.02 -8.44
CA ARG A 91 8.69 -39.88 -7.38
C ARG A 91 8.91 -39.33 -5.97
N ARG A 92 9.87 -38.44 -5.76
CA ARG A 92 10.15 -37.93 -4.41
C ARG A 92 8.90 -37.39 -3.77
N LEU A 93 8.61 -37.88 -2.58
CA LEU A 93 7.51 -37.42 -1.75
C LEU A 93 7.98 -36.26 -0.86
N TRP A 94 7.07 -35.34 -0.70
CA TRP A 94 7.25 -34.17 0.16
C TRP A 94 6.06 -34.04 1.07
N LEU A 95 6.32 -33.78 2.35
CA LEU A 95 5.32 -33.37 3.30
C LEU A 95 5.34 -31.86 3.38
N SER A 96 4.25 -31.20 3.01
CA SER A 96 4.03 -29.78 3.29
C SER A 96 3.13 -29.63 4.48
N ILE A 97 3.48 -28.72 5.38
CA ILE A 97 2.73 -28.43 6.59
C ILE A 97 2.36 -26.95 6.59
N LEU A 98 1.11 -26.68 6.84
CA LEU A 98 0.53 -25.36 7.05
C LEU A 98 -0.16 -25.34 8.43
N PRO A 99 -0.28 -24.18 9.05
CA PRO A 99 0.25 -22.86 8.65
C PRO A 99 1.76 -22.71 8.93
N SER A 100 2.36 -21.70 8.31
CA SER A 100 3.81 -21.44 8.38
C SER A 100 4.29 -20.89 9.74
N TYR A 101 3.37 -20.46 10.60
CA TYR A 101 3.65 -19.87 11.91
C TYR A 101 3.81 -20.90 13.05
N LEU A 102 3.85 -22.20 12.74
CA LEU A 102 4.14 -23.21 13.75
C LEU A 102 5.59 -23.08 14.25
N ASP A 103 5.77 -22.97 15.57
CA ASP A 103 7.08 -22.66 16.16
C ASP A 103 8.11 -23.74 15.86
N SER A 104 7.77 -25.01 16.08
CA SER A 104 8.69 -26.13 15.91
C SER A 104 7.94 -27.39 15.47
N VAL A 105 8.30 -27.88 14.30
CA VAL A 105 7.88 -29.18 13.78
C VAL A 105 9.11 -30.03 13.53
N THR A 106 9.17 -31.19 14.15
CA THR A 106 10.25 -32.15 13.94
C THR A 106 9.69 -33.39 13.30
N LEU A 107 10.18 -33.71 12.11
CA LEU A 107 9.90 -34.96 11.42
C LEU A 107 10.95 -36.01 11.82
N TYR A 108 10.48 -37.15 12.23
CA TYR A 108 11.31 -38.35 12.49
C TYR A 108 10.98 -39.40 11.44
N GLN A 109 11.99 -39.95 10.79
CA GLN A 109 11.87 -41.05 9.81
C GLN A 109 12.95 -42.09 10.07
N PRO A 110 12.71 -43.39 9.80
CA PRO A 110 13.75 -44.42 9.91
C PRO A 110 14.96 -44.11 9.03
N GLY A 111 16.16 -44.25 9.52
CA GLY A 111 17.41 -44.12 8.76
C GLY A 111 17.53 -45.20 7.69
N GLY A 112 18.01 -44.85 6.48
CA GLY A 112 18.26 -45.84 5.43
C GLY A 112 19.45 -46.71 5.80
N GLY A 113 19.25 -48.01 6.09
CA GLY A 113 20.34 -48.94 6.39
C GLY A 113 20.04 -49.98 7.45
N GLY A 114 18.80 -50.12 7.91
CA GLY A 114 18.41 -51.17 8.85
C GLY A 114 18.91 -51.02 10.30
N SER A 115 19.52 -49.87 10.63
CA SER A 115 20.19 -49.63 11.90
C SER A 115 19.29 -49.19 13.07
N GLY A 116 17.95 -49.21 12.90
CA GLY A 116 17.03 -48.78 13.97
C GLY A 116 17.10 -47.28 14.34
N HIS A 117 17.99 -46.52 13.73
CA HIS A 117 18.14 -45.07 13.98
C HIS A 117 17.09 -44.24 13.25
N TRP A 118 16.42 -43.37 13.99
CA TRP A 118 15.51 -42.38 13.42
C TRP A 118 16.27 -41.09 13.11
N GLN A 119 16.09 -40.59 11.90
CA GLN A 119 16.63 -39.30 11.49
C GLN A 119 15.61 -38.22 11.82
N ALA A 120 16.05 -37.15 12.51
CA ALA A 120 15.25 -36.01 12.85
C ALA A 120 15.55 -34.87 11.87
N GLN A 121 14.49 -34.27 11.34
CA GLN A 121 14.56 -33.02 10.56
C GLN A 121 13.65 -32.01 11.24
N ARG A 122 14.16 -30.80 11.51
CA ARG A 122 13.43 -29.76 12.21
C ARG A 122 13.11 -28.61 11.27
N SER A 123 11.91 -28.10 11.34
CA SER A 123 11.44 -26.88 10.66
C SER A 123 10.48 -26.14 11.60
N GLY A 124 10.15 -24.91 11.28
CA GLY A 124 9.28 -24.06 12.09
C GLY A 124 9.70 -22.61 11.96
N ASP A 125 8.91 -21.69 12.46
CA ASP A 125 9.23 -20.27 12.40
C ASP A 125 10.34 -19.87 13.40
N THR A 126 10.54 -20.67 14.45
CA THR A 126 11.67 -20.52 15.40
C THR A 126 12.97 -21.16 14.89
N VAL A 127 12.94 -21.87 13.74
CA VAL A 127 14.12 -22.49 13.15
C VAL A 127 14.75 -21.54 12.12
N PRO A 128 16.09 -21.27 12.21
CA PRO A 128 16.76 -20.41 11.24
C PRO A 128 16.53 -20.85 9.79
N MET A 129 16.29 -19.91 8.90
CA MET A 129 16.05 -20.19 7.47
C MET A 129 17.23 -20.92 6.80
N ALA A 130 18.45 -20.77 7.33
CA ALA A 130 19.62 -21.49 6.84
C ALA A 130 19.56 -23.00 7.09
N GLN A 131 18.78 -23.45 8.07
CA GLN A 131 18.63 -24.86 8.47
C GLN A 131 17.41 -25.54 7.86
N ARG A 132 16.60 -24.83 7.07
CA ARG A 132 15.39 -25.34 6.42
C ARG A 132 15.34 -24.96 4.93
N LEU A 133 14.42 -25.55 4.20
CA LEU A 133 14.17 -25.14 2.81
C LEU A 133 13.68 -23.68 2.78
N ARG A 134 14.22 -22.90 1.83
CA ARG A 134 13.87 -21.47 1.65
C ARG A 134 12.50 -21.31 0.97
N VAL A 135 11.50 -21.89 1.57
CA VAL A 135 10.09 -21.77 1.16
C VAL A 135 9.26 -21.37 2.36
N ARG A 136 8.10 -20.77 2.13
CA ARG A 136 7.20 -20.32 3.21
C ARG A 136 6.62 -21.48 4.00
N GLN A 137 6.19 -22.51 3.29
CA GLN A 137 5.61 -23.72 3.91
C GLN A 137 6.69 -24.53 4.64
N LEU A 138 6.30 -25.18 5.70
CA LEU A 138 7.18 -26.13 6.38
C LEU A 138 7.22 -27.41 5.56
N MET A 139 8.39 -27.73 5.02
CA MET A 139 8.53 -28.82 4.05
C MET A 139 9.59 -29.82 4.48
N PHE A 140 9.23 -31.09 4.31
CA PHE A 140 10.09 -32.22 4.63
C PHE A 140 10.09 -33.24 3.51
N PRO A 141 11.23 -33.77 3.10
CA PRO A 141 11.29 -34.91 2.21
C PRO A 141 10.81 -36.17 2.94
N LEU A 142 9.92 -36.96 2.32
CA LEU A 142 9.45 -38.23 2.84
C LEU A 142 10.03 -39.41 2.06
N ARG A 143 10.22 -40.51 2.75
CA ARG A 143 10.58 -41.81 2.16
C ARG A 143 9.31 -42.61 1.89
N GLU A 144 9.18 -43.10 0.68
CA GLU A 144 8.00 -43.90 0.24
C GLU A 144 7.83 -45.15 1.11
N GLY A 145 6.58 -45.43 1.47
CA GLY A 145 6.19 -46.63 2.23
C GLY A 145 6.69 -46.68 3.67
N GLN A 146 7.39 -45.66 4.15
CA GLN A 146 7.96 -45.65 5.49
C GLN A 146 7.05 -44.93 6.50
N PRO A 147 6.98 -45.42 7.75
CA PRO A 147 6.33 -44.71 8.83
C PRO A 147 7.13 -43.45 9.18
N PHE A 148 6.42 -42.42 9.57
CA PHE A 148 7.03 -41.19 10.08
C PHE A 148 6.27 -40.66 11.29
N ILE A 149 6.96 -39.92 12.12
CA ILE A 149 6.41 -39.29 13.30
C ILE A 149 6.72 -37.79 13.25
N LEU A 150 5.70 -36.98 13.52
CA LEU A 150 5.84 -35.55 13.68
C LEU A 150 5.70 -35.19 15.15
N ARG A 151 6.63 -34.41 15.68
CA ARG A 151 6.49 -33.73 16.96
C ARG A 151 6.20 -32.27 16.67
N VAL A 152 5.03 -31.78 17.10
CA VAL A 152 4.58 -30.41 16.84
C VAL A 152 4.45 -29.67 18.16
N GLN A 153 5.05 -28.50 18.22
CA GLN A 153 4.98 -27.60 19.36
C GLN A 153 4.81 -26.16 18.84
N THR A 154 3.87 -25.44 19.40
CA THR A 154 3.61 -24.05 18.99
C THR A 154 2.98 -23.24 20.11
N THR A 155 3.27 -21.95 20.15
CA THR A 155 2.61 -20.93 20.99
C THR A 155 1.46 -20.23 20.23
N SER A 156 1.29 -20.56 18.95
CA SER A 156 0.19 -20.14 18.08
C SER A 156 -0.93 -21.18 18.10
N PRO A 157 -2.11 -20.97 17.46
CA PRO A 157 -3.14 -22.00 17.41
C PRO A 157 -2.63 -23.30 16.82
N MET A 158 -2.83 -24.41 17.54
CA MET A 158 -2.45 -25.74 17.09
C MET A 158 -3.43 -26.20 16.01
N GLN A 159 -3.17 -25.76 14.79
CA GLN A 159 -3.84 -26.23 13.58
C GLN A 159 -2.77 -26.80 12.67
N LEU A 160 -2.99 -27.99 12.13
CA LEU A 160 -2.00 -28.65 11.30
C LEU A 160 -2.66 -29.28 10.10
N ASP A 161 -2.50 -28.62 8.95
CA ASP A 161 -2.84 -29.17 7.65
C ASP A 161 -1.57 -29.73 7.02
N ALA A 162 -1.41 -31.02 7.07
CA ALA A 162 -0.26 -31.71 6.53
C ALA A 162 -0.65 -32.51 5.29
N THR A 163 0.00 -32.21 4.18
CA THR A 163 -0.31 -32.80 2.87
C THR A 163 0.94 -33.43 2.25
N VAL A 164 0.80 -34.66 1.80
CA VAL A 164 1.85 -35.39 1.09
C VAL A 164 1.71 -35.18 -0.43
N TRP A 165 2.79 -34.78 -1.06
CA TRP A 165 2.87 -34.43 -2.46
C TRP A 165 3.96 -35.24 -3.18
N ARG A 166 3.73 -35.55 -4.46
CA ARG A 166 4.81 -35.88 -5.39
C ARG A 166 5.44 -34.60 -5.95
N SER A 167 6.74 -34.63 -6.27
CA SER A 167 7.48 -33.44 -6.70
C SER A 167 6.79 -32.61 -7.80
N PRO A 168 6.26 -33.17 -8.91
CA PRO A 168 5.61 -32.36 -9.94
C PRO A 168 4.32 -31.69 -9.45
N ALA A 169 3.50 -32.41 -8.67
CA ALA A 169 2.27 -31.89 -8.10
C ALA A 169 2.54 -30.78 -7.08
N LEU A 170 3.58 -30.94 -6.28
CA LEU A 170 4.03 -29.94 -5.34
C LEU A 170 4.45 -28.65 -6.03
N LEU A 171 5.28 -28.74 -7.07
CA LEU A 171 5.72 -27.56 -7.82
C LEU A 171 4.56 -26.80 -8.44
N ALA A 172 3.60 -27.54 -9.02
CA ALA A 172 2.38 -26.95 -9.57
C ALA A 172 1.53 -26.27 -8.47
N HIS A 173 1.39 -26.91 -7.30
CA HIS A 173 0.68 -26.36 -6.15
C HIS A 173 1.36 -25.10 -5.62
N LEU A 174 2.66 -25.16 -5.37
CA LEU A 174 3.43 -24.02 -4.84
C LEU A 174 3.35 -22.82 -5.80
N SER A 175 3.55 -23.04 -7.10
CA SER A 175 3.46 -21.96 -8.07
C SER A 175 2.05 -21.34 -8.12
N GLY A 176 1.00 -22.16 -8.03
CA GLY A 176 -0.38 -21.69 -7.96
C GLY A 176 -0.67 -20.85 -6.70
N VAL A 177 -0.23 -21.34 -5.55
CA VAL A 177 -0.39 -20.64 -4.25
C VAL A 177 0.40 -19.32 -4.25
N GLU A 178 1.63 -19.32 -4.75
CA GLU A 178 2.43 -18.09 -4.82
C GLU A 178 1.85 -17.10 -5.82
N TRP A 179 1.36 -17.56 -6.98
CA TRP A 179 0.67 -16.72 -7.94
C TRP A 179 -0.59 -16.07 -7.33
N ALA A 180 -1.46 -16.88 -6.72
CA ALA A 180 -2.67 -16.38 -6.06
C ALA A 180 -2.35 -15.40 -4.92
N SER A 181 -1.32 -15.71 -4.13
CA SER A 181 -0.82 -14.81 -3.09
C SER A 181 -0.29 -13.51 -3.66
N GLY A 182 0.48 -13.58 -4.74
CA GLY A 182 1.02 -12.41 -5.44
C GLY A 182 -0.07 -11.50 -6.00
N VAL A 183 -1.09 -12.09 -6.63
CA VAL A 183 -2.27 -11.34 -7.11
C VAL A 183 -3.01 -10.68 -5.95
N HIS A 184 -3.29 -11.42 -4.88
CA HIS A 184 -3.96 -10.90 -3.70
C HIS A 184 -3.19 -9.73 -3.07
N GLN A 185 -1.89 -9.91 -2.81
CA GLN A 185 -1.05 -8.87 -2.22
C GLN A 185 -0.86 -7.69 -3.19
N GLY A 186 -0.77 -7.96 -4.49
CA GLY A 186 -0.69 -6.93 -5.52
C GLY A 186 -1.94 -6.04 -5.56
N ILE A 187 -3.13 -6.63 -5.46
CA ILE A 187 -4.40 -5.89 -5.38
C ILE A 187 -4.44 -5.04 -4.11
N ASN A 188 -4.09 -5.62 -2.95
CA ASN A 188 -4.04 -4.87 -1.68
C ASN A 188 -3.03 -3.73 -1.75
N PHE A 189 -1.84 -3.97 -2.31
CA PHE A 189 -0.81 -2.96 -2.47
C PHE A 189 -1.26 -1.83 -3.39
N ALA A 190 -1.88 -2.16 -4.54
CA ALA A 190 -2.45 -1.17 -5.44
C ALA A 190 -3.55 -0.34 -4.74
N LEU A 191 -4.40 -0.99 -3.93
CA LEU A 191 -5.43 -0.33 -3.14
C LEU A 191 -4.82 0.63 -2.11
N VAL A 192 -3.76 0.20 -1.40
CA VAL A 192 -3.02 1.05 -0.46
C VAL A 192 -2.46 2.28 -1.18
N LEU A 193 -1.79 2.10 -2.33
CA LEU A 193 -1.24 3.20 -3.11
C LEU A 193 -2.32 4.16 -3.60
N LEU A 194 -3.43 3.63 -4.12
CA LEU A 194 -4.57 4.42 -4.57
C LEU A 194 -5.15 5.26 -3.44
N VAL A 195 -5.42 4.63 -2.29
CA VAL A 195 -6.05 5.31 -1.15
C VAL A 195 -5.07 6.27 -0.49
N ALA A 196 -3.80 5.90 -0.36
CA ALA A 196 -2.76 6.78 0.20
C ALA A 196 -2.51 7.98 -0.73
N GLY A 197 -2.46 7.77 -2.04
CA GLY A 197 -2.38 8.85 -3.03
C GLY A 197 -3.59 9.80 -2.94
N ALA A 198 -4.80 9.23 -2.86
CA ALA A 198 -6.01 10.02 -2.64
C ALA A 198 -6.00 10.76 -1.29
N ALA A 199 -5.48 10.15 -0.22
CA ALA A 199 -5.34 10.77 1.09
C ALA A 199 -4.38 11.95 1.08
N LEU A 200 -3.24 11.81 0.40
CA LEU A 200 -2.25 12.87 0.20
C LEU A 200 -2.86 14.05 -0.58
N PHE A 201 -3.58 13.73 -1.65
CA PHE A 201 -4.16 14.71 -2.55
C PHE A 201 -5.36 15.44 -1.93
N LEU A 202 -6.34 14.69 -1.42
CA LEU A 202 -7.58 15.23 -0.87
C LEU A 202 -7.43 15.70 0.59
N ARG A 203 -6.37 15.31 1.29
CA ARG A 203 -6.09 15.62 2.71
C ARG A 203 -7.23 15.29 3.67
N LEU A 204 -8.02 14.27 3.34
CA LEU A 204 -9.14 13.81 4.16
C LEU A 204 -8.68 12.80 5.21
N ARG A 205 -8.98 13.06 6.48
CA ARG A 205 -8.64 12.17 7.61
C ARG A 205 -9.20 10.76 7.45
N SER A 206 -10.39 10.62 6.86
CA SER A 206 -11.02 9.33 6.59
C SER A 206 -10.23 8.46 5.60
N LEU A 207 -9.60 9.09 4.60
CA LEU A 207 -8.74 8.39 3.64
C LEU A 207 -7.43 7.92 4.29
N TRP A 208 -6.85 8.69 5.19
CA TRP A 208 -5.69 8.26 5.96
C TRP A 208 -6.00 7.07 6.87
N ALA A 209 -7.16 7.08 7.53
CA ALA A 209 -7.60 5.97 8.35
C ALA A 209 -7.82 4.70 7.50
N LEU A 210 -8.39 4.85 6.29
CA LEU A 210 -8.56 3.75 5.35
C LEU A 210 -7.21 3.23 4.85
N ALA A 211 -6.29 4.12 4.48
CA ALA A 211 -4.93 3.76 4.06
C ALA A 211 -4.19 3.00 5.17
N ALA A 212 -4.29 3.47 6.42
CA ALA A 212 -3.68 2.80 7.57
C ALA A 212 -4.27 1.41 7.80
N GLY A 213 -5.60 1.25 7.73
CA GLY A 213 -6.27 -0.05 7.83
C GLY A 213 -5.85 -1.01 6.72
N ALA A 214 -5.85 -0.54 5.46
CA ALA A 214 -5.41 -1.34 4.32
C ALA A 214 -3.92 -1.71 4.40
N THR A 215 -3.06 -0.79 4.86
CA THR A 215 -1.63 -1.06 5.08
C THR A 215 -1.43 -2.08 6.21
N ALA A 216 -2.14 -1.93 7.33
CA ALA A 216 -2.04 -2.86 8.44
C ALA A 216 -2.45 -4.28 8.02
N THR A 217 -3.52 -4.42 7.24
CA THR A 217 -3.97 -5.73 6.72
C THR A 217 -2.98 -6.31 5.70
N LEU A 218 -2.41 -5.49 4.83
CA LEU A 218 -1.38 -5.90 3.87
C LEU A 218 -0.13 -6.43 4.59
N VAL A 219 0.38 -5.66 5.56
CA VAL A 219 1.58 -6.01 6.33
C VAL A 219 1.33 -7.25 7.19
N HIS A 220 0.23 -7.26 7.96
CA HIS A 220 -0.11 -8.41 8.80
C HIS A 220 -0.31 -9.68 7.97
N GLY A 221 -0.99 -9.60 6.82
CA GLY A 221 -1.16 -10.72 5.93
C GLY A 221 0.15 -11.24 5.30
N ALA A 222 1.14 -10.38 5.10
CA ALA A 222 2.47 -10.80 4.67
C ALA A 222 3.25 -11.49 5.82
N LEU A 223 3.14 -10.95 7.04
CA LEU A 223 3.79 -11.52 8.23
C LEU A 223 3.22 -12.90 8.58
N ASP A 224 1.89 -13.03 8.64
CA ASP A 224 1.17 -14.27 8.92
C ASP A 224 1.53 -15.40 7.95
N ARG A 225 1.80 -15.06 6.68
CA ARG A 225 2.25 -16.02 5.67
C ARG A 225 3.75 -16.32 5.69
N GLY A 226 4.52 -15.77 6.63
CA GLY A 226 5.95 -16.03 6.77
C GLY A 226 6.83 -15.33 5.72
N TYR A 227 6.32 -14.33 4.99
CA TYR A 227 7.15 -13.60 4.01
C TYR A 227 8.35 -12.89 4.63
N LEU A 228 8.25 -12.46 5.89
CA LEU A 228 9.35 -11.77 6.57
C LEU A 228 10.63 -12.60 6.58
N GLN A 229 10.50 -13.89 6.88
CA GLN A 229 11.66 -14.79 6.95
C GLN A 229 12.24 -15.12 5.57
N VAL A 230 11.40 -15.08 4.52
CA VAL A 230 11.84 -15.29 3.13
C VAL A 230 12.60 -14.06 2.63
N TRP A 231 12.09 -12.86 2.93
CA TRP A 231 12.71 -11.59 2.50
C TRP A 231 13.97 -11.25 3.28
N LEU A 232 14.01 -11.66 4.56
CA LEU A 232 15.12 -11.40 5.46
C LEU A 232 15.66 -12.75 6.02
N PRO A 233 16.28 -13.59 5.19
CA PRO A 233 16.69 -14.94 5.58
C PRO A 233 17.79 -14.96 6.67
N GLY A 234 18.49 -13.85 6.86
CA GLY A 234 19.47 -13.67 7.93
C GLY A 234 18.91 -13.11 9.25
N ALA A 235 17.61 -12.74 9.27
CA ALA A 235 16.99 -12.23 10.49
C ALA A 235 16.89 -13.36 11.54
N PRO A 236 17.04 -13.03 12.84
CA PRO A 236 16.77 -13.98 13.91
C PRO A 236 15.36 -14.55 13.78
N PRO A 237 15.15 -15.86 13.94
CA PRO A 237 13.83 -16.49 13.81
C PRO A 237 12.78 -15.87 14.73
N LEU A 238 13.19 -15.44 15.93
CA LEU A 238 12.33 -14.76 16.90
C LEU A 238 11.64 -13.50 16.33
N TRP A 239 12.24 -12.84 15.34
CA TRP A 239 11.64 -11.64 14.73
C TRP A 239 10.39 -11.97 13.93
N GLY A 240 10.34 -13.14 13.28
CA GLY A 240 9.16 -13.62 12.57
C GLY A 240 7.97 -13.81 13.51
N ASP A 241 8.16 -14.61 14.54
CA ASP A 241 7.15 -14.87 15.57
C ASP A 241 6.69 -13.58 16.28
N LEU A 242 7.65 -12.76 16.72
CA LEU A 242 7.35 -11.48 17.35
C LEU A 242 6.57 -10.54 16.43
N ALA A 243 6.92 -10.47 15.16
CA ALA A 243 6.24 -9.60 14.19
C ALA A 243 4.79 -10.04 13.96
N VAL A 244 4.52 -11.35 13.89
CA VAL A 244 3.14 -11.88 13.78
C VAL A 244 2.34 -11.54 15.04
N LYS A 245 2.89 -11.80 16.24
CA LYS A 245 2.25 -11.49 17.53
C LYS A 245 1.93 -9.99 17.65
N LEU A 246 2.91 -9.12 17.36
CA LEU A 246 2.72 -7.67 17.37
C LEU A 246 1.69 -7.23 16.31
N GLY A 247 1.77 -7.78 15.11
CA GLY A 247 0.83 -7.50 14.03
C GLY A 247 -0.61 -7.82 14.42
N THR A 248 -0.83 -8.97 15.08
CA THR A 248 -2.15 -9.41 15.57
C THR A 248 -2.70 -8.45 16.64
N LEU A 249 -1.87 -7.95 17.54
CA LEU A 249 -2.29 -6.99 18.57
C LEU A 249 -2.47 -5.55 18.05
N MET A 250 -1.73 -5.16 17.00
CA MET A 250 -1.79 -3.80 16.42
C MET A 250 -2.88 -3.64 15.36
N LEU A 251 -3.23 -4.71 14.64
CA LEU A 251 -4.25 -4.69 13.59
C LEU A 251 -5.59 -4.10 14.04
N PRO A 252 -6.14 -4.43 15.23
CA PRO A 252 -7.41 -3.87 15.71
C PRO A 252 -7.40 -2.36 15.86
N ILE A 253 -6.25 -1.75 16.14
CA ILE A 253 -6.11 -0.28 16.24
C ILE A 253 -6.39 0.36 14.89
N ALA A 254 -5.75 -0.14 13.84
CA ALA A 254 -5.90 0.38 12.49
C ALA A 254 -7.35 0.20 11.98
N LEU A 255 -7.94 -0.97 12.22
CA LEU A 255 -9.33 -1.26 11.88
C LEU A 255 -10.31 -0.38 12.68
N SER A 256 -10.09 -0.21 13.97
CA SER A 256 -10.88 0.69 14.81
C SER A 256 -10.83 2.12 14.27
N TRP A 257 -9.64 2.62 13.93
CA TRP A 257 -9.49 3.95 13.34
C TRP A 257 -10.23 4.07 12.01
N GLN A 258 -10.12 3.07 11.14
CA GLN A 258 -10.83 3.00 9.86
C GLN A 258 -12.35 3.09 10.05
N PHE A 259 -12.94 2.25 10.91
CA PHE A 259 -14.38 2.25 11.13
C PHE A 259 -14.87 3.50 11.86
N ARG A 260 -14.11 4.01 12.82
CA ARG A 260 -14.41 5.29 13.49
C ARG A 260 -14.42 6.46 12.52
N ALA A 261 -13.50 6.51 11.58
CA ALA A 261 -13.45 7.56 10.56
C ALA A 261 -14.67 7.55 9.63
N LEU A 262 -15.30 6.40 9.43
CA LEU A 262 -16.55 6.27 8.68
C LEU A 262 -17.78 6.69 9.50
N LEU A 263 -17.74 6.51 10.83
CA LEU A 263 -18.86 6.82 11.73
C LEU A 263 -18.94 8.30 12.16
N THR A 264 -17.85 9.07 12.09
CA THR A 264 -17.69 10.40 12.72
C THR A 264 -18.61 11.50 12.16
N GLN A 265 -19.72 11.16 11.53
CA GLN A 265 -20.63 12.13 10.93
C GLN A 265 -21.84 12.53 11.80
N GLY A 266 -21.77 12.31 13.14
CA GLY A 266 -22.83 12.78 14.03
C GLY A 266 -22.57 12.51 15.51
N SER A 267 -23.07 13.42 16.37
CA SER A 267 -23.00 13.30 17.83
C SER A 267 -23.74 12.06 18.40
N ARG A 268 -24.53 11.41 17.57
CA ARG A 268 -25.40 10.27 17.93
C ARG A 268 -24.60 9.01 18.32
N TRP A 269 -23.44 8.77 17.73
CA TRP A 269 -22.68 7.54 17.88
C TRP A 269 -21.49 7.65 18.85
N ARG A 270 -21.49 8.63 19.78
CA ARG A 270 -20.38 8.84 20.73
C ARG A 270 -20.07 7.61 21.59
N ARG A 271 -21.08 6.84 22.01
CA ARG A 271 -20.88 5.61 22.80
C ARG A 271 -20.21 4.53 21.95
N THR A 272 -20.70 4.34 20.72
CA THR A 272 -20.14 3.39 19.77
C THR A 272 -18.70 3.76 19.36
N ASP A 273 -18.43 5.04 19.15
CA ASP A 273 -17.08 5.53 18.87
C ASP A 273 -16.09 5.19 20.01
N ARG A 274 -16.52 5.37 21.28
CA ARG A 274 -15.71 4.98 22.44
C ARG A 274 -15.55 3.46 22.54
N ALA A 275 -16.60 2.69 22.25
CA ALA A 275 -16.54 1.22 22.23
C ALA A 275 -15.59 0.70 21.16
N LEU A 276 -15.64 1.27 19.95
CA LEU A 276 -14.68 0.94 18.87
C LEU A 276 -13.24 1.28 19.28
N LEU A 277 -13.02 2.42 19.92
CA LEU A 277 -11.70 2.79 20.43
C LEU A 277 -11.22 1.78 21.47
N ALA A 278 -12.08 1.44 22.43
CA ALA A 278 -11.75 0.49 23.49
C ALA A 278 -11.42 -0.90 22.90
N LEU A 279 -12.23 -1.40 21.96
CA LEU A 279 -11.96 -2.65 21.27
C LEU A 279 -10.65 -2.61 20.45
N GLY A 280 -10.32 -1.47 19.85
CA GLY A 280 -9.07 -1.31 19.11
C GLY A 280 -7.84 -1.31 20.00
N VAL A 281 -7.92 -0.71 21.20
CA VAL A 281 -6.78 -0.54 22.11
C VAL A 281 -6.66 -1.69 23.12
N ALA A 282 -7.75 -2.36 23.47
CA ALA A 282 -7.75 -3.45 24.46
C ALA A 282 -6.70 -4.54 24.20
N PRO A 283 -6.45 -4.99 22.95
CA PRO A 283 -5.41 -5.98 22.69
C PRO A 283 -4.00 -5.55 23.11
N LEU A 284 -3.72 -4.25 23.20
CA LEU A 284 -2.40 -3.77 23.68
C LEU A 284 -2.14 -4.15 25.13
N LEU A 285 -3.17 -4.37 25.94
CA LEU A 285 -3.01 -4.86 27.31
C LEU A 285 -2.39 -6.26 27.37
N CYS A 286 -2.42 -6.99 26.23
CA CYS A 286 -1.79 -8.30 26.11
C CYS A 286 -0.30 -8.23 25.77
N LEU A 287 0.27 -7.06 25.42
CA LEU A 287 1.70 -6.92 25.08
C LEU A 287 2.66 -7.49 26.16
N PRO A 288 2.43 -7.28 27.47
CA PRO A 288 3.29 -7.84 28.49
C PRO A 288 3.30 -9.37 28.53
N SER A 289 2.29 -10.04 27.99
CA SER A 289 2.24 -11.51 27.94
C SER A 289 3.31 -12.13 27.03
N ILE A 290 3.78 -11.37 26.02
CA ILE A 290 4.80 -11.84 25.07
C ILE A 290 6.13 -12.13 25.80
N PRO A 291 6.79 -11.18 26.49
CA PRO A 291 8.05 -11.46 27.19
C PRO A 291 7.86 -12.38 28.40
N LEU A 292 6.65 -12.50 28.94
CA LEU A 292 6.34 -13.42 30.03
C LEU A 292 6.11 -14.87 29.57
N GLY A 293 6.15 -15.14 28.24
CA GLY A 293 5.90 -16.49 27.69
C GLY A 293 4.46 -16.98 27.95
N ARG A 294 3.50 -16.06 28.03
CA ARG A 294 2.08 -16.37 28.29
C ARG A 294 1.16 -15.80 27.21
N TYR A 295 1.70 -15.59 26.01
CA TYR A 295 0.95 -15.00 24.90
C TYR A 295 -0.28 -15.84 24.53
N GLU A 296 -0.16 -17.16 24.52
CA GLU A 296 -1.23 -18.09 24.18
C GLU A 296 -2.49 -17.96 25.06
N ASP A 297 -2.32 -17.60 26.33
CA ASP A 297 -3.43 -17.41 27.26
C ASP A 297 -4.34 -16.22 26.87
N TRP A 298 -3.77 -15.22 26.18
CA TRP A 298 -4.41 -13.92 25.89
C TRP A 298 -4.54 -13.62 24.39
N ALA A 299 -3.93 -14.40 23.52
CA ALA A 299 -3.87 -14.19 22.07
C ALA A 299 -5.26 -14.07 21.42
N TRP A 300 -6.25 -14.83 21.95
CA TRP A 300 -7.63 -14.81 21.45
C TRP A 300 -8.26 -13.42 21.48
N ILE A 301 -7.82 -12.51 22.39
CA ILE A 301 -8.30 -11.13 22.46
C ILE A 301 -7.90 -10.37 21.19
N GLY A 302 -6.65 -10.53 20.75
CA GLY A 302 -6.15 -9.92 19.49
C GLY A 302 -6.89 -10.44 18.27
N VAL A 303 -7.20 -11.74 18.26
CA VAL A 303 -7.93 -12.39 17.16
C VAL A 303 -9.41 -11.98 17.16
N ALA A 304 -10.07 -11.91 18.32
CA ALA A 304 -11.48 -11.59 18.44
C ALA A 304 -11.80 -10.10 18.22
N ALA A 305 -10.89 -9.21 18.56
CA ALA A 305 -11.11 -7.76 18.49
C ALA A 305 -11.51 -7.24 17.10
N PRO A 306 -10.84 -7.60 15.97
CA PRO A 306 -11.25 -7.20 14.62
C PRO A 306 -12.69 -7.57 14.29
N TRP A 307 -13.13 -8.74 14.75
CA TRP A 307 -14.47 -9.26 14.51
C TRP A 307 -15.53 -8.52 15.34
N ALA A 308 -15.22 -8.26 16.61
CA ALA A 308 -16.07 -7.48 17.49
C ALA A 308 -16.24 -6.04 16.96
N ILE A 309 -15.17 -5.43 16.46
CA ILE A 309 -15.19 -4.13 15.79
C ILE A 309 -16.13 -4.16 14.59
N SER A 310 -16.03 -5.17 13.73
CA SER A 310 -16.87 -5.30 12.54
C SER A 310 -18.32 -5.60 12.85
N ALA A 311 -18.59 -6.46 13.83
CA ALA A 311 -19.94 -6.75 14.27
C ALA A 311 -20.62 -5.49 14.83
N LEU A 312 -19.92 -4.72 15.67
CA LEU A 312 -20.42 -3.45 16.17
C LEU A 312 -20.70 -2.45 15.05
N PHE A 313 -19.82 -2.39 14.06
CA PHE A 313 -20.00 -1.53 12.89
C PHE A 313 -21.19 -1.99 12.03
N ALA A 314 -21.39 -3.30 11.84
CA ALA A 314 -22.53 -3.85 11.11
C ALA A 314 -23.87 -3.43 11.79
N VAL A 315 -23.96 -3.52 13.11
CA VAL A 315 -25.14 -3.05 13.87
C VAL A 315 -25.43 -1.57 13.59
N VAL A 316 -24.38 -0.74 13.52
CA VAL A 316 -24.54 0.69 13.20
C VAL A 316 -24.98 0.89 11.75
N ALA A 317 -24.36 0.18 10.80
CA ALA A 317 -24.70 0.28 9.38
C ALA A 317 -26.15 -0.11 9.12
N TRP A 318 -26.60 -1.21 9.69
CA TRP A 318 -28.01 -1.66 9.62
C TRP A 318 -28.96 -0.68 10.33
N SER A 319 -28.59 -0.18 11.51
CA SER A 319 -29.41 0.82 12.22
C SER A 319 -29.58 2.11 11.42
N ASN A 320 -28.52 2.55 10.73
CA ASN A 320 -28.59 3.72 9.86
C ASN A 320 -29.44 3.43 8.61
N LEU A 321 -29.27 2.25 8.00
CA LEU A 321 -30.04 1.84 6.81
C LEU A 321 -31.55 1.77 7.09
N LEU A 322 -31.94 1.25 8.25
CA LEU A 322 -33.35 1.11 8.64
C LEU A 322 -34.01 2.46 9.01
N ARG A 323 -33.21 3.44 9.47
CA ARG A 323 -33.74 4.72 9.96
C ARG A 323 -33.63 5.86 8.95
N GLU A 324 -32.54 5.88 8.18
CA GLU A 324 -32.29 6.90 7.16
C GLU A 324 -32.61 6.27 5.80
N ARG A 325 -33.66 6.76 5.14
CA ARG A 325 -34.06 6.27 3.81
C ARG A 325 -32.84 6.14 2.89
N CYS A 326 -32.39 4.90 2.68
CA CYS A 326 -31.41 4.43 1.68
C CYS A 326 -30.21 5.36 1.41
N SER A 327 -29.30 5.52 2.38
CA SER A 327 -27.96 5.97 2.02
C SER A 327 -27.25 4.83 1.29
N MET A 328 -26.82 5.06 0.05
CA MET A 328 -26.06 4.09 -0.74
C MET A 328 -24.83 3.58 -0.01
N VAL A 329 -24.16 4.46 0.78
CA VAL A 329 -23.00 4.11 1.61
C VAL A 329 -23.38 3.07 2.68
N ASN A 330 -24.48 3.30 3.43
CA ASN A 330 -24.92 2.36 4.46
C ASN A 330 -25.36 1.02 3.86
N ALA A 331 -26.04 1.03 2.70
CA ALA A 331 -26.43 -0.18 1.98
C ALA A 331 -25.22 -1.00 1.51
N LEU A 332 -24.19 -0.33 0.98
CA LEU A 332 -22.95 -0.99 0.56
C LEU A 332 -22.15 -1.56 1.73
N MET A 333 -22.23 -0.93 2.90
CA MET A 333 -21.43 -1.31 4.07
C MET A 333 -22.08 -2.37 4.94
N ALA A 334 -23.42 -2.41 5.04
CA ALA A 334 -24.13 -3.28 5.97
C ALA A 334 -23.89 -4.77 5.70
N GLY A 335 -24.03 -5.22 4.45
CA GLY A 335 -23.84 -6.61 4.06
C GLY A 335 -22.42 -7.13 4.31
N PRO A 336 -21.40 -6.52 3.69
CA PRO A 336 -20.00 -6.94 3.88
C PRO A 336 -19.51 -6.90 5.31
N SER A 337 -19.92 -5.90 6.11
CA SER A 337 -19.53 -5.83 7.52
C SER A 337 -20.18 -6.95 8.35
N THR A 338 -21.42 -7.32 8.02
CA THR A 338 -22.09 -8.47 8.64
C THR A 338 -21.39 -9.77 8.27
N LEU A 339 -21.10 -9.96 6.98
CA LEU A 339 -20.37 -11.14 6.50
C LEU A 339 -19.00 -11.25 7.18
N TYR A 340 -18.27 -10.12 7.28
CA TYR A 340 -17.00 -10.07 7.97
C TYR A 340 -17.16 -10.47 9.45
N GLY A 341 -18.13 -9.94 10.16
CA GLY A 341 -18.38 -10.27 11.57
C GLY A 341 -18.76 -11.74 11.78
N VAL A 342 -19.63 -12.29 10.94
CA VAL A 342 -20.05 -13.71 11.02
C VAL A 342 -18.90 -14.65 10.72
N MET A 343 -18.14 -14.36 9.64
CA MET A 343 -16.96 -15.15 9.27
C MET A 343 -15.92 -15.12 10.38
N GLY A 344 -15.75 -13.96 11.00
CA GLY A 344 -14.83 -13.82 12.11
C GLY A 344 -15.21 -14.59 13.36
N LEU A 345 -16.48 -14.62 13.68
CA LEU A 345 -16.97 -15.47 14.78
C LEU A 345 -16.63 -16.94 14.51
N TYR A 346 -16.82 -17.38 13.28
CA TYR A 346 -16.48 -18.73 12.85
C TYR A 346 -14.98 -19.02 12.95
N VAL A 347 -14.13 -18.10 12.46
CA VAL A 347 -12.66 -18.22 12.56
C VAL A 347 -12.18 -18.18 14.01
N THR A 348 -12.78 -17.33 14.85
CA THR A 348 -12.43 -17.29 16.28
C THR A 348 -12.81 -18.59 16.98
N ALA A 349 -14.00 -19.14 16.69
CA ALA A 349 -14.41 -20.43 17.22
C ALA A 349 -13.49 -21.58 16.81
N ALA A 350 -12.95 -21.51 15.61
CA ALA A 350 -11.95 -22.47 15.15
C ALA A 350 -10.59 -22.32 15.86
N TYR A 351 -10.12 -21.09 16.04
CA TYR A 351 -8.85 -20.83 16.77
C TYR A 351 -8.95 -21.17 18.26
N THR A 352 -10.15 -21.17 18.82
CA THR A 352 -10.38 -21.64 20.19
C THR A 352 -10.65 -23.16 20.29
N GLY A 353 -10.65 -23.86 19.15
CA GLY A 353 -10.89 -25.30 19.11
C GLY A 353 -12.37 -25.71 19.25
N LEU A 354 -13.31 -24.75 19.28
CA LEU A 354 -14.75 -25.03 19.41
C LEU A 354 -15.38 -25.63 18.14
N VAL A 355 -14.79 -25.33 16.98
CA VAL A 355 -15.28 -25.78 15.67
C VAL A 355 -14.10 -26.28 14.85
N GLN A 356 -14.25 -27.43 14.21
CA GLN A 356 -13.30 -27.91 13.22
C GLN A 356 -13.55 -27.22 11.88
N LEU A 357 -12.52 -26.63 11.31
CA LEU A 357 -12.58 -26.03 9.98
C LEU A 357 -12.39 -27.09 8.89
N PRO A 358 -13.05 -26.94 7.72
CA PRO A 358 -12.65 -27.68 6.54
C PRO A 358 -11.19 -27.36 6.21
N PRO A 359 -10.50 -28.19 5.39
CA PRO A 359 -9.08 -28.03 5.04
C PRO A 359 -8.85 -26.84 4.10
N ILE A 360 -9.36 -25.68 4.50
CA ILE A 360 -9.10 -24.38 3.87
C ILE A 360 -8.27 -23.58 4.87
N GLU A 361 -7.13 -23.11 4.42
CA GLU A 361 -6.26 -22.29 5.23
C GLU A 361 -7.04 -21.09 5.79
N THR A 362 -7.22 -21.02 7.11
CA THR A 362 -7.96 -19.93 7.79
C THR A 362 -7.41 -18.56 7.47
N SER A 363 -6.10 -18.48 7.27
CA SER A 363 -5.42 -17.26 6.85
C SER A 363 -5.90 -16.77 5.48
N VAL A 364 -6.18 -17.67 4.54
CA VAL A 364 -6.69 -17.33 3.20
C VAL A 364 -8.10 -16.77 3.29
N LEU A 365 -8.98 -17.45 4.05
CA LEU A 365 -10.37 -16.98 4.25
C LEU A 365 -10.40 -15.58 4.88
N TRP A 366 -9.59 -15.37 5.91
CA TRP A 366 -9.46 -14.09 6.57
C TRP A 366 -8.98 -13.00 5.61
N GLN A 367 -7.95 -13.29 4.81
CA GLN A 367 -7.37 -12.31 3.89
C GLN A 367 -8.32 -11.96 2.75
N LEU A 368 -9.02 -12.94 2.17
CA LEU A 368 -10.02 -12.70 1.14
C LEU A 368 -11.17 -11.85 1.67
N ASN A 369 -11.66 -12.16 2.86
CA ASN A 369 -12.72 -11.40 3.49
C ASN A 369 -12.28 -9.96 3.81
N THR A 370 -11.06 -9.78 4.30
CA THR A 370 -10.49 -8.47 4.58
C THR A 370 -10.29 -7.65 3.31
N LEU A 371 -9.82 -8.28 2.22
CA LEU A 371 -9.71 -7.63 0.91
C LEU A 371 -11.08 -7.16 0.41
N LEU A 372 -12.10 -8.01 0.52
CA LEU A 372 -13.47 -7.65 0.15
C LEU A 372 -13.95 -6.42 0.92
N VAL A 373 -13.77 -6.43 2.24
CA VAL A 373 -14.14 -5.28 3.09
C VAL A 373 -13.38 -4.02 2.70
N ASN A 374 -12.08 -4.10 2.48
CA ASN A 374 -11.26 -2.95 2.06
C ASN A 374 -11.72 -2.39 0.71
N ILE A 375 -12.03 -3.25 -0.26
CA ILE A 375 -12.57 -2.84 -1.57
C ILE A 375 -13.93 -2.15 -1.37
N VAL A 376 -14.84 -2.78 -0.63
CA VAL A 376 -16.19 -2.24 -0.42
C VAL A 376 -16.14 -0.91 0.33
N VAL A 377 -15.32 -0.81 1.37
CA VAL A 377 -15.10 0.45 2.12
C VAL A 377 -14.55 1.54 1.19
N THR A 378 -13.59 1.19 0.33
CA THR A 378 -13.02 2.13 -0.64
C THR A 378 -14.07 2.62 -1.63
N VAL A 379 -14.86 1.69 -2.18
CA VAL A 379 -15.95 2.01 -3.11
C VAL A 379 -17.03 2.84 -2.42
N ALA A 380 -17.44 2.47 -1.20
CA ALA A 380 -18.45 3.19 -0.43
C ALA A 380 -18.00 4.62 -0.09
N LEU A 381 -16.73 4.78 0.30
CA LEU A 381 -16.15 6.10 0.56
C LEU A 381 -16.05 6.92 -0.73
N GLY A 382 -15.59 6.31 -1.83
CA GLY A 382 -15.55 6.94 -3.15
C GLY A 382 -16.94 7.40 -3.62
N ALA A 383 -17.94 6.54 -3.48
CA ALA A 383 -19.32 6.86 -3.79
C ALA A 383 -19.86 8.01 -2.91
N GLY A 384 -19.55 7.98 -1.60
CA GLY A 384 -19.91 9.05 -0.67
C GLY A 384 -19.23 10.38 -1.01
N LEU A 385 -17.98 10.37 -1.39
CA LEU A 385 -17.25 11.55 -1.86
C LEU A 385 -17.83 12.07 -3.17
N TYR A 386 -18.13 11.18 -4.12
CA TYR A 386 -18.74 11.54 -5.40
C TYR A 386 -20.13 12.18 -5.20
N GLN A 387 -20.96 11.61 -4.32
CA GLN A 387 -22.27 12.20 -3.99
C GLN A 387 -22.12 13.59 -3.36
N ARG A 388 -21.19 13.75 -2.39
CA ARG A 388 -20.93 15.06 -1.77
C ARG A 388 -20.41 16.08 -2.78
N PHE A 389 -19.52 15.65 -3.67
CA PHE A 389 -19.03 16.51 -4.74
C PHE A 389 -20.14 16.89 -5.70
N GLY A 390 -20.98 15.91 -6.10
CA GLY A 390 -22.16 16.15 -6.92
C GLY A 390 -23.16 17.10 -6.25
N ASP A 391 -23.41 16.94 -4.95
CA ASP A 391 -24.30 17.83 -4.19
C ASP A 391 -23.69 19.23 -4.03
N ALA A 392 -22.37 19.32 -3.81
CA ALA A 392 -21.68 20.61 -3.79
C ALA A 392 -21.77 21.34 -5.13
N MET A 393 -21.55 20.60 -6.23
CA MET A 393 -21.68 21.12 -7.59
C MET A 393 -23.13 21.54 -7.91
N ARG A 394 -24.13 20.74 -7.49
CA ARG A 394 -25.55 21.12 -7.64
C ARG A 394 -25.89 22.37 -6.84
N ARG A 395 -25.41 22.46 -5.59
CA ARG A 395 -25.58 23.66 -4.77
C ARG A 395 -24.91 24.88 -5.41
N GLN A 396 -23.72 24.70 -5.93
CA GLN A 396 -23.00 25.74 -6.66
C GLN A 396 -23.74 26.15 -7.91
N ALA A 397 -24.23 25.19 -8.74
CA ALA A 397 -25.06 25.46 -9.91
C ALA A 397 -26.39 26.16 -9.54
N HIS A 398 -27.00 25.79 -8.41
CA HIS A 398 -28.19 26.45 -7.89
C HIS A 398 -27.89 27.89 -7.43
N LEU A 399 -26.76 28.12 -6.79
CA LEU A 399 -26.30 29.46 -6.41
C LEU A 399 -26.01 30.31 -7.64
N TYR A 400 -25.33 29.72 -8.64
CA TYR A 400 -25.12 30.41 -9.94
C TYR A 400 -26.43 30.74 -10.64
N LYS A 401 -27.42 29.80 -10.66
CA LYS A 401 -28.75 30.08 -11.23
C LYS A 401 -29.51 31.15 -10.44
N ARG A 402 -29.39 31.18 -9.11
CA ARG A 402 -29.98 32.27 -8.29
C ARG A 402 -29.24 33.58 -8.51
N LEU A 403 -27.90 33.53 -8.62
CA LEU A 403 -27.10 34.71 -8.92
C LEU A 403 -27.46 35.28 -10.31
N ALA A 404 -27.51 34.41 -11.34
CA ALA A 404 -27.93 34.80 -12.69
C ALA A 404 -29.36 35.39 -12.73
N LYS A 405 -30.31 34.80 -11.99
CA LYS A 405 -31.66 35.39 -11.85
C LYS A 405 -31.64 36.73 -11.12
N SER A 406 -30.80 36.88 -10.09
CA SER A 406 -30.62 38.14 -9.37
C SER A 406 -29.92 39.18 -10.25
N GLU A 407 -28.92 38.75 -11.04
CA GLU A 407 -28.26 39.60 -12.06
C GLU A 407 -29.24 40.08 -13.12
N HIS A 408 -30.06 39.18 -13.67
CA HIS A 408 -31.09 39.60 -14.64
C HIS A 408 -32.11 40.58 -14.05
N ALA A 409 -32.54 40.35 -12.79
CA ALA A 409 -33.44 41.28 -12.10
C ALA A 409 -32.73 42.61 -11.77
N LEU A 410 -31.41 42.57 -11.54
CA LEU A 410 -30.62 43.78 -11.35
C LEU A 410 -30.35 44.50 -12.66
N GLU A 411 -30.04 43.74 -13.73
CA GLU A 411 -29.88 44.29 -15.10
C GLU A 411 -31.16 44.95 -15.63
N GLU A 412 -32.34 44.36 -15.34
CA GLU A 412 -33.62 44.94 -15.68
C GLU A 412 -33.88 46.25 -14.92
N ARG A 413 -33.53 46.28 -13.59
CA ARG A 413 -33.55 47.53 -12.82
C ARG A 413 -32.51 48.55 -13.26
N VAL A 414 -31.31 48.05 -13.63
CA VAL A 414 -30.24 48.91 -14.15
C VAL A 414 -30.57 49.41 -15.53
N ARG A 415 -31.21 48.61 -16.43
CA ARG A 415 -31.72 49.08 -17.73
C ARG A 415 -32.80 50.16 -17.59
N GLN A 416 -33.66 50.06 -16.59
CA GLN A 416 -34.62 51.11 -16.29
C GLN A 416 -33.98 52.41 -15.77
N ARG A 417 -32.84 52.31 -15.09
CA ARG A 417 -32.05 53.46 -14.62
C ARG A 417 -30.95 53.91 -15.58
N THR A 418 -30.47 53.01 -16.51
CA THR A 418 -29.36 53.36 -17.43
C THR A 418 -29.82 54.14 -18.65
N ALA A 419 -31.10 54.38 -18.83
CA ALA A 419 -31.54 55.52 -19.69
C ALA A 419 -30.96 56.85 -19.18
N GLU A 420 -30.53 56.89 -17.87
CA GLU A 420 -29.92 58.10 -17.26
C GLU A 420 -28.37 58.08 -17.21
N LEU A 421 -27.74 56.96 -17.58
CA LEU A 421 -26.29 56.80 -17.32
C LEU A 421 -25.47 56.38 -18.56
N GLN A 422 -25.70 57.01 -19.70
CA GLN A 422 -24.94 56.75 -20.94
C GLN A 422 -23.44 57.07 -20.86
N GLN A 423 -22.99 57.66 -19.73
CA GLN A 423 -21.58 57.99 -19.52
C GLN A 423 -20.71 56.83 -18.96
N THR A 424 -21.33 55.74 -18.45
CA THR A 424 -20.56 54.59 -17.90
C THR A 424 -20.24 53.50 -18.95
N GLN A 425 -20.71 53.68 -20.19
CA GLN A 425 -20.55 52.69 -21.28
C GLN A 425 -19.07 52.44 -21.69
N ASN A 426 -18.25 53.47 -21.57
CA ASN A 426 -16.81 53.36 -21.93
C ASN A 426 -16.01 52.53 -20.92
N ALA A 427 -16.40 52.52 -19.64
CA ALA A 427 -15.72 51.70 -18.61
C ALA A 427 -16.09 50.22 -18.74
N LEU A 428 -17.36 49.94 -19.20
CA LEU A 428 -17.82 48.56 -19.40
C LEU A 428 -17.11 47.86 -20.58
N HIS A 429 -16.80 48.61 -21.65
CA HIS A 429 -16.03 48.08 -22.78
C HIS A 429 -14.60 47.68 -22.42
N ALA A 430 -13.94 48.46 -21.58
CA ALA A 430 -12.60 48.14 -21.11
C ALA A 430 -12.57 46.85 -20.27
N ALA A 431 -13.58 46.64 -19.41
CA ALA A 431 -13.69 45.43 -18.57
C ALA A 431 -13.97 44.15 -19.41
N LEU A 432 -14.77 44.28 -20.49
CA LEU A 432 -15.06 43.18 -21.40
C LEU A 432 -13.84 42.72 -22.22
N HIS A 433 -12.93 43.63 -22.55
CA HIS A 433 -11.68 43.29 -23.23
C HIS A 433 -10.75 42.49 -22.31
N GLY A 434 -10.66 42.84 -21.01
CA GLY A 434 -9.89 42.12 -20.04
C GLY A 434 -10.37 40.67 -19.82
N GLU A 435 -11.71 40.48 -19.77
CA GLU A 435 -12.29 39.13 -19.58
C GLU A 435 -12.08 38.22 -20.80
N ARG A 436 -12.08 38.79 -22.01
CA ARG A 436 -11.79 38.02 -23.22
C ARG A 436 -10.37 37.53 -23.29
N ALA A 437 -9.41 38.36 -22.86
CA ALA A 437 -7.99 37.97 -22.79
C ALA A 437 -7.78 36.80 -21.79
N LEU A 438 -8.41 36.90 -20.62
CA LEU A 438 -8.35 35.84 -19.59
C LEU A 438 -8.97 34.52 -20.06
N ARG A 439 -10.10 34.56 -20.76
CA ARG A 439 -10.75 33.37 -21.32
C ARG A 439 -9.94 32.71 -22.45
N GLN A 440 -9.20 33.50 -23.19
CA GLN A 440 -8.32 32.98 -24.25
C GLN A 440 -7.12 32.26 -23.66
N GLU A 441 -6.55 32.80 -22.59
CA GLU A 441 -5.48 32.18 -21.83
C GLU A 441 -5.93 30.86 -21.18
N GLN A 442 -7.12 30.83 -20.58
CA GLN A 442 -7.71 29.62 -19.99
C GLN A 442 -7.98 28.52 -21.04
N ARG A 443 -8.44 28.90 -22.26
CA ARG A 443 -8.63 27.93 -23.35
C ARG A 443 -7.32 27.34 -23.87
N GLN A 444 -6.28 28.15 -24.00
CA GLN A 444 -4.94 27.67 -24.37
C GLN A 444 -4.39 26.70 -23.33
N PHE A 445 -4.61 26.99 -22.06
CA PHE A 445 -4.26 26.12 -20.95
C PHE A 445 -4.93 24.74 -21.07
N PHE A 446 -6.26 24.66 -21.24
CA PHE A 446 -6.97 23.38 -21.38
C PHE A 446 -6.57 22.60 -22.65
N ALA A 447 -6.29 23.28 -23.76
CA ALA A 447 -5.85 22.62 -24.98
C ALA A 447 -4.47 21.95 -24.81
N MET A 448 -3.56 22.64 -24.13
CA MET A 448 -2.23 22.11 -23.81
C MET A 448 -2.31 20.89 -22.87
N ILE A 449 -3.09 20.98 -21.80
CA ILE A 449 -3.28 19.87 -20.85
C ILE A 449 -3.81 18.61 -21.55
N ASN A 450 -4.82 18.78 -22.41
CA ASN A 450 -5.38 17.65 -23.17
C ASN A 450 -4.36 16.97 -24.08
N HIS A 451 -3.48 17.76 -24.70
CA HIS A 451 -2.38 17.21 -25.51
C HIS A 451 -1.39 16.40 -24.65
N GLU A 452 -1.03 16.97 -23.51
CA GLU A 452 -0.04 16.39 -22.60
C GLU A 452 -0.57 15.17 -21.81
N PHE A 453 -1.87 15.03 -21.65
CA PHE A 453 -2.49 13.80 -21.14
C PHE A 453 -2.55 12.68 -22.17
N ARG A 454 -2.80 13.01 -23.44
CA ARG A 454 -2.95 12.02 -24.51
C ARG A 454 -1.68 11.19 -24.69
N THR A 455 -0.50 11.83 -24.61
CA THR A 455 0.79 11.17 -24.83
C THR A 455 1.09 10.05 -23.79
N PRO A 456 1.04 10.29 -22.47
CA PRO A 456 1.28 9.23 -21.51
C PRO A 456 0.16 8.18 -21.45
N LEU A 457 -1.10 8.58 -21.73
CA LEU A 457 -2.21 7.62 -21.85
C LEU A 457 -2.03 6.69 -23.05
N ALA A 458 -1.58 7.20 -24.20
CA ALA A 458 -1.26 6.38 -25.36
C ALA A 458 -0.10 5.39 -25.06
N VAL A 459 0.88 5.79 -24.25
CA VAL A 459 1.96 4.87 -23.81
C VAL A 459 1.41 3.77 -22.91
N VAL A 460 0.49 4.11 -21.99
CA VAL A 460 -0.17 3.11 -21.12
C VAL A 460 -1.01 2.15 -21.95
N ASP A 461 -1.83 2.68 -22.86
CA ASP A 461 -2.72 1.91 -23.72
C ASP A 461 -1.92 1.00 -24.69
N SER A 462 -0.89 1.55 -25.33
CA SER A 462 0.00 0.78 -26.20
C SER A 462 0.72 -0.34 -25.44
N ALA A 463 1.25 -0.06 -24.25
CA ALA A 463 1.94 -1.06 -23.44
C ALA A 463 0.98 -2.13 -22.89
N ALA A 464 -0.26 -1.75 -22.55
CA ALA A 464 -1.30 -2.68 -22.11
C ALA A 464 -1.81 -3.54 -23.27
N THR A 465 -2.01 -2.96 -24.45
CA THR A 465 -2.44 -3.64 -25.67
C THR A 465 -1.38 -4.63 -26.14
N GLU A 466 -0.11 -4.25 -26.10
CA GLU A 466 1.01 -5.13 -26.43
C GLU A 466 1.12 -6.32 -25.47
N GLN A 467 0.77 -6.11 -24.18
CA GLN A 467 0.74 -7.18 -23.18
C GLN A 467 -0.41 -8.17 -23.42
N GLN A 468 -1.55 -7.70 -23.93
CA GLN A 468 -2.67 -8.57 -24.32
C GLN A 468 -2.41 -9.32 -25.63
N ALA A 469 -1.82 -8.65 -26.61
CA ALA A 469 -1.59 -9.21 -27.95
C ALA A 469 -0.45 -10.23 -28.00
N PHE A 470 0.57 -10.06 -27.17
CA PHE A 470 1.77 -10.88 -27.13
C PHE A 470 2.11 -11.32 -25.69
N PRO A 471 1.35 -12.27 -25.12
CA PRO A 471 1.69 -12.86 -23.82
C PRO A 471 2.97 -13.68 -23.96
N SER A 472 4.09 -13.14 -23.49
CA SER A 472 5.37 -13.82 -23.48
C SER A 472 5.59 -14.54 -22.14
N PRO A 473 6.04 -15.79 -22.15
CA PRO A 473 6.43 -16.49 -20.92
C PRO A 473 7.73 -15.96 -20.30
N GLU A 474 8.47 -15.12 -21.02
CA GLU A 474 9.71 -14.54 -20.52
C GLU A 474 9.46 -13.35 -19.61
N THR A 475 10.14 -13.33 -18.46
CA THR A 475 9.97 -12.30 -17.40
C THR A 475 10.48 -10.92 -17.83
N ALA A 476 11.50 -10.86 -18.69
CA ALA A 476 12.15 -9.61 -19.07
C ALA A 476 11.26 -8.63 -19.87
N PRO A 477 10.49 -9.05 -20.90
CA PRO A 477 9.57 -8.15 -21.61
C PRO A 477 8.40 -7.66 -20.75
N GLN A 478 7.92 -8.48 -19.81
CA GLN A 478 6.84 -8.10 -18.90
C GLN A 478 7.29 -7.03 -17.90
N VAL A 479 8.51 -7.16 -17.38
CA VAL A 479 9.11 -6.17 -16.47
C VAL A 479 9.32 -4.84 -17.19
N GLU A 480 9.77 -4.85 -18.43
CA GLU A 480 9.96 -3.64 -19.24
C GLU A 480 8.64 -2.92 -19.52
N ARG A 481 7.58 -3.64 -19.92
CA ARG A 481 6.23 -3.07 -20.14
C ARG A 481 5.63 -2.51 -18.86
N ALA A 482 5.72 -3.24 -17.74
CA ALA A 482 5.31 -2.75 -16.44
C ALA A 482 6.09 -1.49 -16.01
N ALA A 483 7.37 -1.42 -16.36
CA ALA A 483 8.20 -0.24 -16.13
C ALA A 483 7.78 0.94 -17.01
N GLN A 484 7.37 0.70 -18.26
CA GLN A 484 6.83 1.74 -19.16
C GLN A 484 5.52 2.31 -18.64
N ILE A 485 4.58 1.46 -18.26
CA ILE A 485 3.30 1.88 -17.66
C ILE A 485 3.56 2.71 -16.39
N ARG A 486 4.42 2.23 -15.48
CA ARG A 486 4.79 2.97 -14.27
C ARG A 486 5.43 4.33 -14.58
N ARG A 487 6.28 4.41 -15.59
CA ARG A 487 6.88 5.69 -16.02
C ARG A 487 5.82 6.64 -16.55
N ALA A 488 4.88 6.16 -17.36
CA ALA A 488 3.80 6.96 -17.92
C ALA A 488 2.82 7.45 -16.84
N CYS A 489 2.42 6.58 -15.92
CA CYS A 489 1.57 6.96 -14.78
C CYS A 489 2.23 8.01 -13.88
N ARG A 490 3.52 7.85 -13.57
CA ARG A 490 4.26 8.86 -12.77
C ARG A 490 4.36 10.20 -13.49
N ARG A 491 4.53 10.21 -14.82
CA ARG A 491 4.51 11.45 -15.61
C ARG A 491 3.16 12.15 -15.53
N LEU A 492 2.05 11.38 -15.61
CA LEU A 492 0.71 11.92 -15.43
C LEU A 492 0.52 12.55 -14.05
N MET A 493 0.95 11.86 -12.99
CA MET A 493 0.86 12.39 -11.63
C MET A 493 1.67 13.68 -11.46
N ALA A 494 2.90 13.71 -11.93
CA ALA A 494 3.73 14.92 -11.88
C ALA A 494 3.12 16.10 -12.67
N LEU A 495 2.46 15.84 -13.79
CA LEU A 495 1.75 16.87 -14.55
C LEU A 495 0.56 17.42 -13.75
N VAL A 496 -0.26 16.55 -13.18
CA VAL A 496 -1.41 16.92 -12.35
C VAL A 496 -0.97 17.78 -11.16
N ASP A 497 0.10 17.34 -10.46
CA ASP A 497 0.63 18.06 -9.31
C ASP A 497 1.10 19.47 -9.70
N ASN A 498 1.84 19.61 -10.79
CA ASN A 498 2.32 20.91 -11.26
C ASN A 498 1.16 21.84 -11.70
N CYS A 499 0.13 21.30 -12.36
CA CYS A 499 -1.06 22.07 -12.75
C CYS A 499 -1.83 22.58 -11.53
N LEU A 500 -2.03 21.72 -10.51
CA LEU A 500 -2.77 22.07 -9.30
C LEU A 500 -2.00 23.08 -8.43
N VAL A 501 -0.68 22.96 -8.35
CA VAL A 501 0.15 23.95 -7.68
C VAL A 501 0.05 25.29 -8.42
N SER A 502 0.13 25.29 -9.76
CA SER A 502 -0.01 26.50 -10.58
C SER A 502 -1.34 27.23 -10.32
N ASP A 503 -2.47 26.49 -10.32
CA ASP A 503 -3.81 27.04 -10.09
C ASP A 503 -3.98 27.58 -8.67
N ARG A 504 -3.43 26.88 -7.68
CA ARG A 504 -3.42 27.35 -6.28
C ARG A 504 -2.58 28.59 -6.05
N LEU A 505 -1.44 28.72 -6.73
CA LEU A 505 -0.53 29.85 -6.61
C LEU A 505 -1.07 31.11 -7.29
N ASP A 506 -1.98 30.98 -8.24
CA ASP A 506 -2.66 32.12 -8.91
C ASP A 506 -3.91 32.60 -8.14
N ALA A 507 -4.44 31.79 -7.21
CA ALA A 507 -5.51 32.20 -6.31
C ALA A 507 -5.01 33.27 -5.31
N GLN A 508 -5.62 34.48 -5.30
CA GLN A 508 -5.25 35.58 -4.39
C GLN A 508 -5.33 35.22 -2.89
N ALA A 509 -5.91 34.07 -2.52
CA ALA A 509 -6.09 33.62 -1.14
C ALA A 509 -5.09 32.52 -0.71
N PHE A 510 -4.11 32.16 -1.55
CA PHE A 510 -3.17 31.08 -1.20
C PHE A 510 -2.21 31.53 -0.09
N LYS A 511 -2.18 30.75 1.02
CA LYS A 511 -1.26 30.95 2.15
C LYS A 511 -0.31 29.76 2.27
N PRO A 512 1.02 29.95 2.16
CA PRO A 512 2.00 28.91 2.41
C PRO A 512 1.92 28.40 3.86
N GLN A 513 2.11 27.09 4.05
CA GLN A 513 2.18 26.48 5.39
C GLN A 513 3.64 26.53 5.90
N TRP A 514 3.99 27.61 6.52
CA TRP A 514 5.31 27.81 7.08
C TRP A 514 5.59 26.83 8.22
N ARG A 515 6.70 26.09 8.09
CA ARG A 515 7.20 25.16 9.11
C ARG A 515 8.71 25.29 9.20
N ASP A 516 9.21 25.13 10.41
CA ASP A 516 10.65 24.98 10.62
C ASP A 516 11.01 23.51 10.45
N VAL A 517 11.77 23.20 9.42
CA VAL A 517 12.10 21.82 9.03
C VAL A 517 13.60 21.67 8.80
N PRO A 518 14.18 20.49 9.08
CA PRO A 518 15.55 20.19 8.75
C PRO A 518 15.77 20.33 7.24
N LEU A 519 16.81 21.03 6.83
CA LEU A 519 17.12 21.21 5.41
C LEU A 519 17.41 19.87 4.71
N ALA A 520 18.03 18.94 5.42
CA ALA A 520 18.31 17.60 4.92
C ALA A 520 17.02 16.89 4.47
N ASP A 521 15.95 16.94 5.26
CA ASP A 521 14.68 16.29 4.94
C ASP A 521 14.06 16.83 3.66
N ILE A 522 14.19 18.12 3.38
CA ILE A 522 13.71 18.74 2.15
C ILE A 522 14.50 18.26 0.94
N VAL A 523 15.82 18.23 1.08
CA VAL A 523 16.75 17.84 0.00
C VAL A 523 16.56 16.36 -0.32
N ASP A 524 16.51 15.50 0.68
CA ASP A 524 16.32 14.07 0.51
C ASP A 524 14.94 13.75 -0.10
N ALA A 525 13.89 14.36 0.42
CA ALA A 525 12.53 14.17 -0.10
C ALA A 525 12.36 14.71 -1.54
N ALA A 526 13.11 15.74 -1.94
CA ALA A 526 13.10 16.22 -3.32
C ALA A 526 13.87 15.29 -4.26
N ALA A 527 15.01 14.74 -3.79
CA ALA A 527 15.80 13.78 -4.55
C ALA A 527 15.05 12.45 -4.78
N GLU A 528 14.22 12.01 -3.84
CA GLU A 528 13.37 10.81 -3.96
C GLU A 528 12.30 10.94 -5.05
N LEU A 529 11.80 12.14 -5.31
CA LEU A 529 10.77 12.38 -6.34
C LEU A 529 11.32 12.29 -7.78
N VAL A 530 12.61 12.42 -7.95
CA VAL A 530 13.26 12.47 -9.26
C VAL A 530 13.57 11.07 -9.79
N GLN A 531 13.38 10.86 -11.09
CA GLN A 531 13.74 9.61 -11.74
C GLN A 531 15.22 9.58 -12.09
N TRP A 532 16.01 8.95 -11.21
CA TRP A 532 17.44 8.79 -11.45
C TRP A 532 17.71 7.76 -12.56
N SER A 533 18.49 8.15 -13.55
CA SER A 533 19.05 7.20 -14.50
C SER A 533 20.33 6.62 -13.89
N ARG A 534 20.68 5.37 -14.27
CA ARG A 534 21.97 4.75 -13.86
C ARG A 534 23.21 5.53 -14.30
N ARG A 535 23.03 6.60 -15.08
CA ARG A 535 24.09 7.43 -15.68
C ARG A 535 24.35 8.72 -14.91
N HIS A 536 23.52 9.07 -13.89
CA HIS A 536 23.63 10.30 -13.13
C HIS A 536 23.79 10.02 -11.64
N HIS A 537 24.69 10.76 -10.98
CA HIS A 537 24.91 10.70 -9.55
C HIS A 537 24.75 12.11 -8.97
N LEU A 538 23.96 12.23 -7.89
CA LEU A 538 23.80 13.49 -7.19
C LEU A 538 24.80 13.58 -6.05
N ARG A 539 25.63 14.62 -6.06
CA ARG A 539 26.49 14.99 -4.96
C ARG A 539 25.82 16.11 -4.16
N LEU A 540 25.69 15.88 -2.87
CA LEU A 540 25.14 16.87 -1.94
C LEU A 540 26.27 17.61 -1.25
N ASP A 541 26.25 18.95 -1.30
CA ASP A 541 27.17 19.84 -0.58
C ASP A 541 26.34 20.79 0.30
N THR A 542 26.13 20.40 1.54
CA THR A 542 25.36 21.16 2.54
C THR A 542 26.23 21.75 3.65
N ALA A 543 27.56 21.67 3.54
CA ALA A 543 28.50 22.02 4.59
C ALA A 543 28.40 23.50 5.06
N ARG A 544 27.89 24.39 4.22
CA ARG A 544 27.72 25.83 4.51
C ARG A 544 26.25 26.26 4.59
N ALA A 545 25.34 25.30 4.79
CA ALA A 545 23.92 25.55 4.87
C ALA A 545 23.43 25.61 6.32
N PRO A 546 22.34 26.34 6.62
CA PRO A 546 21.70 26.26 7.92
C PRO A 546 21.08 24.86 8.12
N ALA A 547 21.09 24.35 9.35
CA ALA A 547 20.53 23.04 9.66
C ALA A 547 19.00 23.01 9.50
N TRP A 548 18.34 24.16 9.72
CA TRP A 548 16.88 24.32 9.69
C TRP A 548 16.49 25.42 8.70
N CYS A 549 15.33 25.26 8.08
CA CYS A 549 14.74 26.21 7.16
C CYS A 549 13.26 26.42 7.46
N LEU A 550 12.86 27.69 7.64
CA LEU A 550 11.44 28.06 7.76
C LEU A 550 10.85 28.18 6.35
N CYS A 551 10.04 27.21 5.96
CA CYS A 551 9.41 27.19 4.63
C CYS A 551 8.13 26.37 4.62
N ASP A 552 7.43 26.33 3.49
CA ASP A 552 6.43 25.31 3.18
C ASP A 552 7.15 24.10 2.54
N PRO A 553 7.33 22.98 3.30
CA PRO A 553 8.15 21.88 2.83
C PRO A 553 7.57 21.16 1.60
N ALA A 554 6.24 21.17 1.44
CA ALA A 554 5.59 20.56 0.28
C ALA A 554 5.88 21.34 -1.00
N LEU A 555 5.79 22.66 -0.92
CA LEU A 555 6.09 23.55 -2.06
C LEU A 555 7.57 23.57 -2.39
N VAL A 556 8.44 23.73 -1.40
CA VAL A 556 9.89 23.80 -1.63
C VAL A 556 10.40 22.48 -2.21
N ARG A 557 9.86 21.34 -1.77
CA ARG A 557 10.13 20.02 -2.34
C ARG A 557 9.75 19.96 -3.83
N ILE A 558 8.56 20.47 -4.20
CA ILE A 558 8.13 20.53 -5.61
C ILE A 558 9.05 21.44 -6.43
N ALA A 559 9.40 22.60 -5.89
CA ALA A 559 10.32 23.51 -6.57
C ALA A 559 11.68 22.87 -6.81
N LEU A 560 12.27 22.29 -5.78
CA LEU A 560 13.58 21.65 -5.86
C LEU A 560 13.56 20.41 -6.77
N SER A 561 12.52 19.56 -6.67
CA SER A 561 12.38 18.42 -7.56
C SER A 561 12.25 18.82 -9.04
N ASN A 562 11.57 19.93 -9.35
CA ASN A 562 11.49 20.47 -10.70
C ASN A 562 12.87 20.93 -11.21
N LEU A 563 13.72 21.54 -10.37
CA LEU A 563 15.07 21.95 -10.75
C LEU A 563 15.98 20.74 -10.96
N VAL A 564 15.92 19.75 -10.07
CA VAL A 564 16.71 18.51 -10.16
C VAL A 564 16.26 17.68 -11.37
N ASP A 565 14.94 17.54 -11.59
CA ASP A 565 14.41 16.82 -12.75
C ASP A 565 14.80 17.49 -14.09
N ASN A 566 14.83 18.82 -14.10
CA ASN A 566 15.32 19.58 -15.24
C ASN A 566 16.81 19.33 -15.50
N ALA A 567 17.63 19.33 -14.45
CA ALA A 567 19.04 19.00 -14.55
C ALA A 567 19.25 17.57 -15.07
N VAL A 568 18.53 16.56 -14.53
CA VAL A 568 18.60 15.16 -15.00
C VAL A 568 18.21 15.01 -16.47
N LYS A 569 17.21 15.79 -16.94
CA LYS A 569 16.75 15.74 -18.33
C LYS A 569 17.74 16.32 -19.33
N HIS A 570 18.50 17.31 -18.93
CA HIS A 570 19.33 18.10 -19.84
C HIS A 570 20.85 17.87 -19.62
N ALA A 571 21.25 17.27 -18.50
CA ALA A 571 22.64 16.96 -18.20
C ALA A 571 23.21 15.85 -19.12
N GLN A 572 24.48 15.90 -19.38
CA GLN A 572 25.25 14.75 -19.88
C GLN A 572 25.42 13.74 -18.72
N PRO A 573 25.62 12.42 -19.04
CA PRO A 573 25.91 11.42 -18.02
C PRO A 573 27.09 11.85 -17.13
N GLY A 574 26.91 11.81 -15.81
CA GLY A 574 27.93 12.21 -14.86
C GLY A 574 27.41 12.65 -13.50
N GLU A 575 28.27 13.33 -12.76
CA GLU A 575 27.95 13.85 -11.43
C GLU A 575 27.22 15.20 -11.57
N MET A 576 26.09 15.34 -10.87
CA MET A 576 25.39 16.61 -10.66
C MET A 576 25.56 17.04 -9.21
N THR A 577 25.69 18.35 -8.99
CA THR A 577 25.88 18.86 -7.63
C THR A 577 24.68 19.67 -7.18
N LEU A 578 24.14 19.31 -6.02
CA LEU A 578 23.22 20.16 -5.28
C LEU A 578 23.96 20.76 -4.09
N ARG A 579 24.16 22.07 -4.15
CA ARG A 579 24.84 22.84 -3.10
C ARG A 579 23.83 23.70 -2.37
N ALA A 580 23.84 23.61 -1.05
CA ALA A 580 23.08 24.50 -0.19
C ALA A 580 24.03 25.40 0.59
N HIS A 581 23.77 26.71 0.60
CA HIS A 581 24.55 27.67 1.36
C HIS A 581 23.74 28.92 1.68
N SER A 582 24.21 29.72 2.60
CA SER A 582 23.63 31.03 2.91
C SER A 582 24.45 32.12 2.26
N PRO A 583 23.97 32.75 1.16
CA PRO A 583 24.71 33.81 0.46
C PRO A 583 24.74 35.12 1.24
N ALA A 584 23.76 35.37 2.08
CA ALA A 584 23.66 36.52 2.98
C ALA A 584 22.86 36.14 4.22
N PRO A 585 22.98 36.89 5.35
CA PRO A 585 22.13 36.67 6.51
C PRO A 585 20.66 36.76 6.14
N GLY A 586 19.88 35.73 6.50
CA GLY A 586 18.46 35.68 6.20
C GLY A 586 18.10 35.16 4.79
N LEU A 587 19.04 34.60 4.05
CA LEU A 587 18.82 33.96 2.74
C LEU A 587 19.39 32.54 2.72
N LEU A 588 18.62 31.58 2.19
CA LEU A 588 19.07 30.23 1.85
C LEU A 588 19.12 30.11 0.32
N ALA A 589 20.22 29.63 -0.22
CA ALA A 589 20.38 29.30 -1.65
C ALA A 589 20.55 27.78 -1.83
N LEU A 590 19.76 27.21 -2.70
CA LEU A 590 19.82 25.82 -3.15
C LEU A 590 20.21 25.83 -4.64
N ALA A 591 21.44 25.51 -4.94
CA ALA A 591 22.01 25.57 -6.30
C ALA A 591 22.13 24.14 -6.86
N VAL A 592 21.45 23.88 -7.98
CA VAL A 592 21.52 22.62 -8.74
C VAL A 592 22.38 22.90 -9.98
N SER A 593 23.53 22.26 -10.04
CA SER A 593 24.47 22.39 -11.16
C SER A 593 24.54 21.10 -11.98
N ASP A 594 24.40 21.23 -13.27
CA ASP A 594 24.55 20.16 -14.25
C ASP A 594 25.75 20.36 -15.18
N HIS A 595 26.07 19.33 -15.97
CA HIS A 595 27.09 19.33 -17.02
C HIS A 595 26.44 19.21 -18.40
N GLY A 596 25.37 19.95 -18.63
CA GLY A 596 24.65 19.99 -19.89
C GLY A 596 25.26 20.91 -20.93
N PRO A 597 24.56 21.21 -22.02
CA PRO A 597 25.04 22.09 -23.10
C PRO A 597 25.07 23.59 -22.73
N GLY A 598 24.69 23.93 -21.50
CA GLY A 598 24.61 25.31 -21.03
C GLY A 598 23.42 26.10 -21.59
N LEU A 599 23.28 27.35 -21.16
CA LEU A 599 22.20 28.26 -21.54
C LEU A 599 22.72 29.31 -22.52
N LEU A 600 21.94 29.55 -23.58
CA LEU A 600 22.16 30.72 -24.44
C LEU A 600 21.69 31.99 -23.73
N PRO A 601 22.43 33.13 -23.81
CA PRO A 601 22.05 34.36 -23.11
C PRO A 601 20.62 34.86 -23.44
N GLU A 602 20.19 34.69 -24.69
CA GLU A 602 18.87 35.10 -25.15
C GLU A 602 17.73 34.21 -24.57
N ALA A 603 18.01 32.91 -24.38
CA ALA A 603 17.06 31.98 -23.81
C ALA A 603 16.88 32.17 -22.29
N ALA A 604 17.86 32.70 -21.59
CA ALA A 604 17.84 32.92 -20.14
C ALA A 604 16.74 33.91 -19.69
N GLN A 605 16.37 34.87 -20.54
CA GLN A 605 15.35 35.88 -20.20
C GLN A 605 13.92 35.31 -20.14
N HIS A 606 13.59 34.37 -21.04
CA HIS A 606 12.25 33.79 -21.16
C HIS A 606 12.11 32.41 -20.49
N LEU A 607 13.21 31.86 -19.95
CA LEU A 607 13.24 30.50 -19.40
C LEU A 607 12.24 30.24 -18.26
N PHE A 608 11.86 31.29 -17.56
CA PHE A 608 10.93 31.26 -16.43
C PHE A 608 9.52 31.72 -16.77
N GLU A 609 9.25 31.97 -18.05
CA GLU A 609 7.90 32.29 -18.51
C GLU A 609 7.05 31.04 -18.59
N ARG A 610 5.74 31.23 -18.45
CA ARG A 610 4.78 30.13 -18.44
C ARG A 610 4.67 29.55 -19.85
N TYR A 611 4.87 28.23 -19.99
CA TYR A 611 4.81 27.48 -21.24
C TYR A 611 5.97 27.69 -22.22
N GLU A 612 7.00 28.42 -21.82
CA GLU A 612 8.18 28.59 -22.66
C GLU A 612 9.02 27.30 -22.69
N ARG A 613 9.44 26.93 -23.89
CA ARG A 613 10.36 25.82 -24.18
C ARG A 613 11.61 26.37 -24.86
N GLY A 614 12.77 26.05 -24.35
CA GLY A 614 14.03 26.46 -24.96
C GLY A 614 14.15 25.98 -26.43
N ALA A 615 14.75 26.76 -27.30
CA ALA A 615 14.85 26.56 -28.76
C ALA A 615 15.45 25.20 -29.22
N ARG A 616 16.07 24.42 -28.31
CA ARG A 616 16.64 23.08 -28.57
C ARG A 616 15.73 21.92 -28.08
N ALA A 617 14.48 22.18 -27.75
CA ALA A 617 13.56 21.24 -27.10
C ALA A 617 13.03 20.10 -27.99
N GLY A 618 13.59 19.84 -29.16
CA GLY A 618 13.11 18.78 -30.07
C GLY A 618 13.25 17.34 -29.55
N GLN A 619 14.00 17.09 -28.46
CA GLN A 619 14.21 15.74 -27.92
C GLN A 619 13.96 15.60 -26.41
N ALA A 620 13.80 16.68 -25.66
CA ALA A 620 13.54 16.59 -24.21
C ALA A 620 12.09 16.86 -23.87
N SER A 621 11.44 15.89 -23.23
CA SER A 621 10.04 15.96 -22.78
C SER A 621 9.92 16.90 -21.57
N GLY A 622 9.23 18.05 -21.71
CA GLY A 622 8.95 18.99 -20.61
C GLY A 622 7.81 19.93 -20.94
N TYR A 623 7.04 20.33 -19.93
CA TYR A 623 5.76 21.08 -20.06
C TYR A 623 5.91 22.60 -20.05
N GLY A 624 7.16 23.11 -19.86
CA GLY A 624 7.40 24.55 -19.72
C GLY A 624 6.76 25.17 -18.45
N LEU A 625 6.28 24.32 -17.52
CA LEU A 625 5.66 24.76 -16.26
C LEU A 625 6.58 24.62 -15.05
N GLY A 626 7.51 23.65 -15.05
CA GLY A 626 8.29 23.32 -13.87
C GLY A 626 9.18 24.47 -13.37
N LEU A 627 9.88 25.14 -14.27
CA LEU A 627 10.71 26.28 -13.92
C LEU A 627 9.90 27.51 -13.50
N TRP A 628 8.77 27.76 -14.15
CA TRP A 628 7.84 28.78 -13.74
C TRP A 628 7.26 28.51 -12.35
N VAL A 629 6.82 27.28 -12.07
CA VAL A 629 6.34 26.86 -10.75
C VAL A 629 7.43 27.02 -9.70
N ALA A 630 8.66 26.60 -10.01
CA ALA A 630 9.79 26.74 -9.10
C ALA A 630 10.06 28.20 -8.75
N ARG A 631 10.07 29.10 -9.76
CA ARG A 631 10.28 30.53 -9.55
C ARG A 631 9.13 31.17 -8.77
N ARG A 632 7.90 30.77 -9.04
CA ARG A 632 6.72 31.26 -8.33
C ARG A 632 6.76 30.85 -6.85
N ILE A 633 7.13 29.62 -6.57
CA ILE A 633 7.31 29.11 -5.21
C ILE A 633 8.45 29.89 -4.50
N ALA A 634 9.57 30.12 -5.19
CA ALA A 634 10.69 30.91 -4.65
C ALA A 634 10.26 32.32 -4.23
N ARG A 635 9.53 33.00 -5.11
CA ARG A 635 9.01 34.36 -4.85
C ARG A 635 8.02 34.39 -3.68
N LEU A 636 7.18 33.36 -3.54
CA LEU A 636 6.32 33.20 -2.37
C LEU A 636 7.10 33.07 -1.06
N HIS A 637 8.34 32.57 -1.14
CA HIS A 637 9.25 32.45 -0.02
C HIS A 637 10.22 33.63 0.09
N GLY A 638 9.91 34.76 -0.56
CA GLY A 638 10.73 35.97 -0.49
C GLY A 638 12.06 35.91 -1.23
N GLY A 639 12.21 34.95 -2.15
CA GLY A 639 13.41 34.79 -2.99
C GLY A 639 13.11 34.83 -4.49
N ASP A 640 13.99 34.24 -5.30
CA ASP A 640 13.79 34.07 -6.75
C ASP A 640 14.55 32.82 -7.25
N VAL A 641 14.33 32.41 -8.49
CA VAL A 641 15.12 31.39 -9.17
C VAL A 641 15.94 32.07 -10.27
N GLN A 642 17.22 31.79 -10.30
CA GLN A 642 18.17 32.29 -11.30
C GLN A 642 18.84 31.14 -12.03
N ALA A 643 19.17 31.34 -13.28
CA ALA A 643 19.93 30.40 -14.09
C ALA A 643 21.22 31.07 -14.56
N THR A 644 22.35 30.43 -14.28
CA THR A 644 23.71 30.91 -14.65
C THR A 644 24.48 29.79 -15.32
N ALA A 645 25.53 30.14 -16.05
CA ALA A 645 26.46 29.14 -16.55
C ALA A 645 27.23 28.52 -15.37
N SER A 646 27.39 27.20 -15.36
CA SER A 646 28.18 26.48 -14.36
C SER A 646 29.68 26.69 -14.65
N ALA A 647 30.50 26.83 -13.60
CA ALA A 647 31.94 26.98 -13.71
C ALA A 647 32.65 25.77 -14.38
N GLN A 648 31.98 24.61 -14.41
CA GLN A 648 32.51 23.38 -15.00
C GLN A 648 31.87 23.03 -16.36
N GLY A 649 31.17 23.99 -16.97
CA GLY A 649 30.29 23.77 -18.13
C GLY A 649 28.89 23.33 -17.68
N GLY A 650 27.87 23.60 -18.50
CA GLY A 650 26.47 23.31 -18.17
C GLY A 650 25.72 24.47 -17.51
N THR A 651 24.63 24.16 -16.80
CA THR A 651 23.74 25.15 -16.18
C THR A 651 23.75 25.02 -14.67
N CYS A 652 23.65 26.13 -13.97
CA CYS A 652 23.41 26.19 -12.54
C CYS A 652 22.09 26.92 -12.27
N PHE A 653 21.09 26.22 -11.75
CA PHE A 653 19.86 26.81 -11.26
C PHE A 653 19.97 27.07 -9.76
N THR A 654 19.79 28.31 -9.35
CA THR A 654 19.86 28.70 -7.95
C THR A 654 18.48 29.15 -7.48
N LEU A 655 17.89 28.40 -6.59
CA LEU A 655 16.67 28.71 -5.86
C LEU A 655 17.05 29.44 -4.57
N THR A 656 16.63 30.67 -4.41
CA THR A 656 16.81 31.44 -3.17
C THR A 656 15.50 31.51 -2.38
N LEU A 657 15.59 31.42 -1.08
CA LEU A 657 14.47 31.51 -0.14
C LEU A 657 14.87 32.44 0.99
N ALA A 658 13.93 33.27 1.49
CA ALA A 658 14.15 34.01 2.73
C ALA A 658 14.19 33.04 3.90
N SER A 659 15.13 33.21 4.84
CA SER A 659 15.26 32.38 6.04
C SER A 659 15.31 33.25 7.32
N GLY A 660 14.82 32.75 8.46
CA GLY A 660 14.81 33.45 9.74
C GLY A 660 13.81 34.62 9.80
N GLU A 661 14.19 35.73 10.49
CA GLU A 661 13.34 36.90 10.65
C GLU A 661 12.92 37.59 9.33
N ALA A 662 13.72 37.46 8.29
CA ALA A 662 13.41 37.96 6.95
C ALA A 662 12.21 37.24 6.32
N ALA A 663 12.02 35.95 6.57
CA ALA A 663 10.87 35.21 6.12
C ALA A 663 9.58 35.63 6.85
N ALA A 664 9.67 35.95 8.13
CA ALA A 664 8.55 36.43 8.95
C ALA A 664 8.10 37.85 8.53
N SER A 665 8.99 38.69 8.03
CA SER A 665 8.67 40.04 7.53
C SER A 665 8.09 40.01 6.10
N ALA A 666 8.60 39.15 5.21
CA ALA A 666 8.07 38.97 3.85
C ALA A 666 6.62 38.43 3.88
N GLY A 667 6.31 37.52 4.83
CA GLY A 667 4.94 37.03 5.04
C GLY A 667 3.96 38.12 5.53
N ARG A 668 4.44 39.18 6.18
CA ARG A 668 3.62 40.32 6.65
C ARG A 668 3.43 41.41 5.60
N SER A 669 4.41 41.64 4.72
CA SER A 669 4.33 42.69 3.70
C SER A 669 3.44 42.34 2.51
N SER A 670 3.23 41.06 2.23
CA SER A 670 2.25 40.60 1.21
C SER A 670 0.78 40.75 1.67
N PHE A 671 0.54 41.27 2.87
CA PHE A 671 -0.81 41.54 3.41
C PHE A 671 -1.30 42.98 3.13
N ASN A 672 -0.44 43.91 2.66
CA ASN A 672 -0.76 45.31 2.51
C ASN A 672 -0.59 45.87 1.08
N SER A 673 -0.46 45.02 0.07
CA SER A 673 -0.46 45.43 -1.33
C SER A 673 -1.53 44.58 -2.10
#